data_f52d5021fdb247da6ec1addb16bea641
#
_entry.id   f52d5021fdb247da6ec1addb16bea641
#
_cell.length_a   1.000
_cell.length_b   1.000
_cell.length_c   1.000
_cell.angle_alpha   90.00
_cell.angle_beta   90.00
_cell.angle_gamma   90.00
#
_symmetry.space_group_name_H-M   'P 1'
#
loop_
_entity.id
_entity.type
_entity.pdbx_description
1 polymer ?
#
loop_
_entity_poly.entity_id
_entity_poly.type
_entity_poly.pdbx_seq_one_letter_code
_entity_poly.pdbx_strand_id
1 'polypeptide(L)'
;MSREASVGGSGEASSNSGAATPSVASTTSGTSDSKRLAVNAPGNRSDPGWKHGIAVDENPKKVQCKYCQKVINGGIYRLKHHLAGTQKDVGACKAVSDDVRKEMWKIVSSLQENLIKRAKEIEGRSSDSSPLGQYEDEEVEGAKRQRREIAKNPADLFKKRGVSSQTTINGIFKKNLREEACQGIASFFYNNAIPFHVAKSDEFKKMLDLVARHGIGFKPPSYHEIRVKYLKQQVDCTKEVIEQHKAFWKKMGCTIMTDGWTDKRRRTILNFLVNSPMGTIFLKSIDASDISKTADKIFKLMDEIVEEVGEENVVQIVTDNAANYKAAGEMLMGKRKRLYWTPYAAHCIDLMLEDFEKKIPIHKETIARGKKITTYIYSRTALISLLHHFTKEKDLIRPATTRFATSYLTLGCLNDNKGALIRMFTSKEWKSSQFAKTKDGKVIENVVMDKDFWKSIITCLRSAYPLIKVLRLVDSDEKPAMGFIYEEMDRAKEKIQAAFNGIKKSYLPLWEIIDARWDNQLHRPLHAAGYYLNPQFHYNPNFKADFEVKRGIYDCLQRMVESMEEVKKIDAQLEDFKYRKKFFGSAVATCGIETKTPAQWWESYGYEHPELQKFAIRVLSLTCSSSGCERNWSAFEMVHTKRRNRLKVKTMNDVVFVMTFKISQEEGIEESQ
;
A
#
# COMPACT_ATOMS: atom_id res chain seq x y z
N MET A 1 -29.50 -15.51 42.92
CA MET A 1 -30.39 -16.65 42.74
C MET A 1 -29.90 -17.37 41.50
N SER A 2 -29.00 -18.33 41.62
CA SER A 2 -29.25 -19.79 41.84
C SER A 2 -29.98 -20.37 40.62
N ARG A 3 -29.50 -21.33 39.88
CA ARG A 3 -28.74 -22.60 40.05
C ARG A 3 -28.51 -23.16 38.66
N GLU A 4 -27.35 -23.66 38.36
CA GLU A 4 -26.87 -25.07 38.41
C GLU A 4 -27.65 -25.99 37.46
N ALA A 5 -26.96 -26.62 36.59
CA ALA A 5 -26.22 -27.89 36.55
C ALA A 5 -27.09 -28.92 35.81
N SER A 6 -26.67 -29.91 35.07
CA SER A 6 -25.52 -30.82 35.04
C SER A 6 -25.72 -31.79 33.87
N VAL A 7 -24.65 -32.21 33.25
CA VAL A 7 -23.99 -33.52 33.30
C VAL A 7 -24.61 -34.70 32.54
N GLY A 8 -23.77 -35.36 31.77
CA GLY A 8 -23.64 -36.79 31.48
C GLY A 8 -24.24 -37.26 30.17
N GLY A 9 -23.66 -38.16 29.46
CA GLY A 9 -22.55 -39.03 29.54
C GLY A 9 -22.51 -39.92 28.31
N SER A 10 -21.33 -40.28 27.97
CA SER A 10 -20.77 -41.54 27.49
C SER A 10 -21.68 -42.61 26.88
N GLY A 11 -21.16 -43.25 25.87
CA GLY A 11 -21.62 -44.56 25.42
C GLY A 11 -20.92 -45.01 24.12
N GLU A 12 -19.94 -45.83 24.35
CA GLU A 12 -19.13 -46.66 23.47
C GLU A 12 -19.88 -47.64 22.57
N ALA A 13 -19.22 -47.94 21.45
CA ALA A 13 -18.70 -49.24 21.02
C ALA A 13 -19.52 -50.15 20.11
N SER A 14 -18.82 -50.63 19.15
CA SER A 14 -18.57 -51.96 18.62
C SER A 14 -19.27 -52.37 17.34
N SER A 15 -18.48 -52.57 16.35
CA SER A 15 -18.03 -53.84 15.69
C SER A 15 -19.13 -54.67 15.02
N ASN A 16 -19.03 -54.98 13.73
CA ASN A 16 -18.57 -56.26 13.21
C ASN A 16 -18.79 -56.40 11.68
N SER A 17 -17.78 -56.69 11.00
CA SER A 17 -17.47 -57.86 10.13
C SER A 17 -18.53 -58.42 9.22
N GLY A 18 -18.12 -58.64 7.97
CA GLY A 18 -18.81 -59.50 7.02
C GLY A 18 -18.16 -59.54 5.64
N ALA A 19 -17.32 -60.55 5.47
CA ALA A 19 -16.72 -60.92 4.17
C ALA A 19 -17.74 -61.58 3.23
N ALA A 20 -17.51 -61.48 1.93
CA ALA A 20 -17.41 -62.59 1.00
C ALA A 20 -17.38 -62.12 -0.48
N THR A 21 -16.39 -62.62 -1.18
CA THR A 21 -16.27 -62.80 -2.64
C THR A 21 -17.17 -63.99 -3.09
N PRO A 22 -17.19 -64.45 -4.39
CA PRO A 22 -16.86 -63.84 -5.69
C PRO A 22 -17.91 -64.17 -6.81
N SER A 23 -17.75 -63.67 -8.02
CA SER A 23 -17.74 -64.42 -9.28
C SER A 23 -18.16 -63.61 -10.51
N VAL A 24 -17.33 -63.66 -11.47
CA VAL A 24 -17.34 -64.19 -12.85
C VAL A 24 -17.99 -63.31 -13.93
N ALA A 25 -17.09 -62.87 -14.76
CA ALA A 25 -17.02 -62.68 -16.20
C ALA A 25 -18.27 -62.49 -17.07
N SER A 26 -18.23 -61.46 -17.91
CA SER A 26 -18.38 -61.62 -19.37
C SER A 26 -17.88 -60.44 -20.16
N THR A 27 -17.16 -60.76 -21.19
CA THR A 27 -16.53 -60.00 -22.27
C THR A 27 -17.47 -59.11 -23.04
N THR A 28 -17.05 -57.87 -23.38
CA THR A 28 -17.12 -57.37 -24.78
C THR A 28 -16.12 -56.24 -25.01
N SER A 29 -15.50 -56.31 -26.16
CA SER A 29 -14.47 -55.50 -26.79
C SER A 29 -14.79 -54.01 -26.92
N GLY A 30 -13.77 -53.15 -26.65
CA GLY A 30 -13.80 -51.76 -27.03
C GLY A 30 -12.47 -51.08 -26.68
N THR A 31 -11.62 -50.90 -27.67
CA THR A 31 -10.47 -49.98 -27.83
C THR A 31 -9.78 -49.42 -26.59
N SER A 32 -8.57 -49.92 -26.40
CA SER A 32 -7.64 -49.60 -25.35
C SER A 32 -6.98 -48.22 -25.52
N ASP A 33 -7.40 -47.24 -24.77
CA ASP A 33 -6.53 -46.13 -24.37
C ASP A 33 -5.73 -46.54 -23.11
N SER A 34 -4.52 -47.10 -23.35
CA SER A 34 -3.60 -47.48 -22.28
C SER A 34 -3.11 -46.20 -21.55
N LYS A 35 -3.70 -45.86 -20.42
CA LYS A 35 -3.13 -44.94 -19.44
C LYS A 35 -1.75 -45.47 -19.01
N ARG A 36 -0.66 -44.91 -19.57
CA ARG A 36 0.71 -45.17 -19.14
C ARG A 36 0.83 -44.80 -17.66
N LEU A 37 0.93 -45.76 -16.78
CA LEU A 37 1.25 -45.56 -15.39
C LEU A 37 2.53 -44.70 -15.26
N ALA A 38 2.57 -43.74 -14.33
CA ALA A 38 3.74 -42.92 -14.12
C ALA A 38 4.95 -43.80 -13.78
N VAL A 39 6.13 -43.46 -14.30
CA VAL A 39 7.39 -44.25 -14.26
C VAL A 39 7.80 -44.75 -12.85
N ASN A 40 7.28 -44.18 -11.78
CA ASN A 40 7.60 -44.50 -10.38
C ASN A 40 6.38 -44.92 -9.54
N ALA A 41 5.24 -45.24 -10.16
CA ALA A 41 4.07 -45.75 -9.47
C ALA A 41 4.31 -47.17 -8.89
N PRO A 42 3.62 -47.56 -7.79
CA PRO A 42 3.62 -48.97 -7.38
C PRO A 42 3.21 -49.86 -8.54
N GLY A 43 4.06 -50.82 -8.89
CA GLY A 43 3.89 -51.70 -10.05
C GLY A 43 4.66 -51.29 -11.32
N ASN A 44 5.20 -50.07 -11.42
CA ASN A 44 6.04 -49.63 -12.54
C ASN A 44 7.35 -48.99 -12.06
N ARG A 45 8.21 -49.80 -11.40
CA ARG A 45 9.52 -49.34 -10.86
C ARG A 45 10.63 -49.59 -11.88
N SER A 46 10.51 -49.04 -13.09
CA SER A 46 11.48 -49.22 -14.18
C SER A 46 12.72 -48.33 -14.08
N ASP A 47 12.77 -47.37 -13.15
CA ASP A 47 13.93 -46.47 -12.98
C ASP A 47 15.13 -47.24 -12.39
N PRO A 48 16.33 -47.19 -13.01
CA PRO A 48 17.53 -47.92 -12.56
C PRO A 48 17.93 -47.63 -11.12
N GLY A 49 17.61 -46.48 -10.58
CA GLY A 49 17.89 -46.11 -9.17
C GLY A 49 17.22 -47.06 -8.16
N TRP A 50 16.12 -47.74 -8.53
CA TRP A 50 15.47 -48.69 -7.61
C TRP A 50 16.27 -49.96 -7.33
N LYS A 51 17.31 -50.26 -8.09
CA LYS A 51 18.27 -51.32 -7.77
C LYS A 51 19.00 -51.02 -6.43
N HIS A 52 19.16 -49.79 -6.08
CA HIS A 52 19.98 -49.25 -4.96
C HIS A 52 19.17 -48.63 -3.82
N GLY A 53 17.83 -48.67 -3.89
CA GLY A 53 16.94 -48.14 -2.87
C GLY A 53 15.74 -49.01 -2.57
N ILE A 54 15.18 -48.87 -1.35
CA ILE A 54 13.96 -49.57 -0.92
C ILE A 54 12.96 -48.49 -0.52
N ALA A 55 11.71 -48.62 -0.96
CA ALA A 55 10.64 -47.72 -0.55
C ALA A 55 10.28 -47.97 0.92
N VAL A 56 10.19 -46.91 1.72
CA VAL A 56 9.77 -46.97 3.12
C VAL A 56 8.27 -46.67 3.18
N ASP A 57 7.54 -47.53 3.91
CA ASP A 57 6.07 -47.41 4.12
C ASP A 57 5.29 -47.41 2.78
N GLU A 58 5.76 -48.18 1.81
CA GLU A 58 5.21 -48.21 0.44
C GLU A 58 5.16 -46.86 -0.28
N ASN A 59 5.70 -45.82 0.34
CA ASN A 59 5.68 -44.46 -0.20
C ASN A 59 6.86 -44.22 -1.15
N PRO A 60 6.61 -44.02 -2.48
CA PRO A 60 7.67 -43.80 -3.45
C PRO A 60 8.45 -42.49 -3.26
N LYS A 61 7.96 -41.61 -2.40
CA LYS A 61 8.65 -40.36 -2.03
C LYS A 61 9.64 -40.53 -0.87
N LYS A 62 9.61 -41.67 -0.15
CA LYS A 62 10.58 -42.02 0.92
C LYS A 62 11.36 -43.23 0.48
N VAL A 63 12.66 -43.07 0.24
CA VAL A 63 13.51 -44.18 -0.24
C VAL A 63 14.70 -44.33 0.67
N GLN A 64 14.92 -45.55 1.21
CA GLN A 64 16.07 -45.88 2.00
C GLN A 64 17.22 -46.36 1.07
N CYS A 65 18.41 -45.78 1.28
CA CYS A 65 19.62 -46.18 0.57
C CYS A 65 20.11 -47.53 1.05
N LYS A 66 20.36 -48.49 0.14
CA LYS A 66 20.86 -49.83 0.52
C LYS A 66 22.28 -49.85 1.10
N TYR A 67 23.06 -48.80 0.83
CA TYR A 67 24.48 -48.74 1.24
C TYR A 67 24.68 -48.07 2.61
N CYS A 68 24.08 -46.93 2.86
CA CYS A 68 24.24 -46.17 4.10
C CYS A 68 22.99 -46.16 4.99
N GLN A 69 21.95 -46.93 4.64
CA GLN A 69 20.65 -47.06 5.34
C GLN A 69 19.90 -45.73 5.58
N LYS A 70 20.38 -44.62 5.05
CA LYS A 70 19.75 -43.33 5.21
C LYS A 70 18.42 -43.25 4.42
N VAL A 71 17.35 -42.78 5.09
CA VAL A 71 16.06 -42.53 4.47
C VAL A 71 16.11 -41.14 3.80
N ILE A 72 15.79 -41.11 2.52
CA ILE A 72 15.84 -39.91 1.67
C ILE A 72 14.41 -39.52 1.29
N ASN A 73 14.01 -38.32 1.64
CA ASN A 73 12.74 -37.74 1.27
C ASN A 73 12.86 -37.07 -0.11
N GLY A 74 11.93 -37.36 -1.04
CA GLY A 74 11.92 -36.83 -2.40
C GLY A 74 12.12 -37.87 -3.50
N GLY A 75 12.06 -39.18 -3.11
CA GLY A 75 11.97 -40.30 -4.02
C GLY A 75 13.27 -40.69 -4.73
N ILE A 76 13.13 -41.51 -5.78
CA ILE A 76 14.25 -42.13 -6.49
C ILE A 76 15.17 -41.12 -7.19
N TYR A 77 14.67 -39.95 -7.55
CA TYR A 77 15.47 -38.87 -8.12
C TYR A 77 16.54 -38.38 -7.16
N ARG A 78 16.17 -38.12 -5.91
CA ARG A 78 17.12 -37.67 -4.88
C ARG A 78 18.06 -38.80 -4.42
N LEU A 79 17.60 -40.06 -4.47
CA LEU A 79 18.49 -41.18 -4.23
C LEU A 79 19.61 -41.25 -5.26
N LYS A 80 19.32 -41.07 -6.56
CA LYS A 80 20.35 -41.03 -7.61
C LYS A 80 21.37 -39.92 -7.37
N HIS A 81 20.96 -38.73 -6.93
CA HIS A 81 21.85 -37.64 -6.57
C HIS A 81 22.70 -37.94 -5.31
N HIS A 82 22.10 -38.64 -4.32
CA HIS A 82 22.82 -39.10 -3.13
C HIS A 82 23.93 -40.12 -3.49
N LEU A 83 23.64 -41.08 -4.36
CA LEU A 83 24.58 -42.09 -4.81
C LEU A 83 25.64 -41.50 -5.74
N ALA A 84 25.28 -40.63 -6.63
CA ALA A 84 26.20 -39.93 -7.56
C ALA A 84 27.12 -38.94 -6.84
N GLY A 85 26.79 -38.50 -5.63
CA GLY A 85 27.60 -37.58 -4.84
C GLY A 85 27.50 -36.11 -5.33
N THR A 86 26.46 -35.74 -6.05
CA THR A 86 26.30 -34.39 -6.63
C THR A 86 26.00 -33.30 -5.59
N GLN A 87 25.74 -33.65 -4.35
CA GLN A 87 25.35 -32.76 -3.22
C GLN A 87 24.12 -31.84 -3.52
N LYS A 88 23.37 -32.13 -4.59
CA LYS A 88 22.17 -31.39 -4.95
C LYS A 88 21.00 -31.89 -4.11
N ASP A 89 20.51 -31.06 -3.20
CA ASP A 89 19.36 -31.31 -2.30
C ASP A 89 19.51 -32.51 -1.33
N VAL A 90 20.62 -33.24 -1.38
CA VAL A 90 20.88 -34.39 -0.50
C VAL A 90 22.39 -34.63 -0.34
N GLY A 91 22.85 -34.95 0.87
CA GLY A 91 24.27 -35.28 1.13
C GLY A 91 24.73 -36.54 0.42
N ALA A 92 25.97 -36.56 -0.07
CA ALA A 92 26.57 -37.71 -0.76
C ALA A 92 26.61 -38.99 0.11
N CYS A 93 26.45 -40.16 -0.53
CA CYS A 93 26.61 -41.44 0.13
C CYS A 93 28.07 -41.73 0.41
N LYS A 94 28.41 -42.00 1.69
CA LYS A 94 29.79 -42.35 2.11
C LYS A 94 30.13 -43.84 1.94
N ALA A 95 29.08 -44.68 1.78
CA ALA A 95 29.24 -46.13 1.77
C ALA A 95 28.95 -46.76 0.39
N VAL A 96 28.75 -45.98 -0.65
CA VAL A 96 28.52 -46.49 -2.01
C VAL A 96 29.87 -46.78 -2.69
N SER A 97 29.91 -47.88 -3.49
CA SER A 97 31.10 -48.23 -4.28
C SER A 97 31.29 -47.25 -5.44
N ASP A 98 32.53 -47.11 -5.90
CA ASP A 98 32.85 -46.14 -6.98
C ASP A 98 32.20 -46.49 -8.31
N ASP A 99 31.95 -47.78 -8.55
CA ASP A 99 31.27 -48.21 -9.80
C ASP A 99 29.81 -47.76 -9.82
N VAL A 100 29.08 -47.96 -8.73
CA VAL A 100 27.70 -47.50 -8.59
C VAL A 100 27.63 -45.94 -8.59
N ARG A 101 28.62 -45.32 -8.02
CA ARG A 101 28.73 -43.82 -8.06
C ARG A 101 28.89 -43.33 -9.49
N LYS A 102 29.76 -43.94 -10.27
CA LYS A 102 29.96 -43.63 -11.69
C LYS A 102 28.74 -43.92 -12.56
N GLU A 103 28.06 -45.06 -12.31
CA GLU A 103 26.82 -45.42 -13.00
C GLU A 103 25.73 -44.38 -12.75
N MET A 104 25.49 -43.99 -11.47
CA MET A 104 24.49 -43.01 -11.12
C MET A 104 24.84 -41.62 -11.64
N TRP A 105 26.15 -41.25 -11.64
CA TRP A 105 26.62 -40.01 -12.25
C TRP A 105 26.27 -39.94 -13.75
N LYS A 106 26.53 -41.02 -14.53
CA LYS A 106 26.17 -41.06 -15.95
C LYS A 106 24.67 -40.86 -16.15
N ILE A 107 23.85 -41.51 -15.35
CA ILE A 107 22.39 -41.38 -15.44
C ILE A 107 21.93 -39.97 -15.12
N VAL A 108 22.48 -39.34 -14.11
CA VAL A 108 22.14 -38.00 -13.71
C VAL A 108 22.58 -36.96 -14.75
N SER A 109 23.80 -37.12 -15.32
CA SER A 109 24.34 -36.23 -16.38
C SER A 109 23.53 -36.36 -17.67
N SER A 110 23.21 -37.57 -18.11
CA SER A 110 22.39 -37.77 -19.31
C SER A 110 20.97 -37.21 -19.19
N LEU A 111 20.40 -37.26 -18.00
CA LEU A 111 19.10 -36.63 -17.74
C LEU A 111 19.17 -35.11 -17.86
N GLN A 112 20.26 -34.47 -17.43
CA GLN A 112 20.48 -33.03 -17.59
C GLN A 112 20.69 -32.63 -19.05
N GLU A 113 21.49 -33.40 -19.80
CA GLU A 113 21.71 -33.17 -21.22
C GLU A 113 20.43 -33.33 -22.05
N ASN A 114 19.57 -34.33 -21.74
CA ASN A 114 18.30 -34.52 -22.38
C ASN A 114 17.30 -33.40 -22.08
N LEU A 115 17.33 -32.80 -20.88
CA LEU A 115 16.53 -31.64 -20.56
C LEU A 115 17.00 -30.40 -21.34
N ILE A 116 18.30 -30.23 -21.51
CA ILE A 116 18.88 -29.15 -22.33
C ILE A 116 18.56 -29.33 -23.79
N LYS A 117 18.64 -30.56 -24.32
CA LYS A 117 18.25 -30.88 -25.72
C LYS A 117 16.76 -30.61 -25.97
N ARG A 118 15.88 -31.04 -25.07
CA ARG A 118 14.44 -30.76 -25.19
C ARG A 118 14.11 -29.28 -25.12
N ALA A 119 14.81 -28.51 -24.29
CA ALA A 119 14.67 -27.06 -24.26
C ALA A 119 15.08 -26.42 -25.60
N LYS A 120 16.18 -26.87 -26.23
CA LYS A 120 16.62 -26.41 -27.55
C LYS A 120 15.69 -26.84 -28.67
N GLU A 121 15.08 -28.01 -28.59
CA GLU A 121 14.11 -28.50 -29.59
C GLU A 121 12.75 -27.76 -29.52
N ILE A 122 12.39 -27.25 -28.38
CA ILE A 122 11.21 -26.37 -28.19
C ILE A 122 11.49 -24.97 -28.77
N GLU A 123 12.70 -24.44 -28.62
CA GLU A 123 13.12 -23.18 -29.24
C GLU A 123 13.22 -23.27 -30.76
N GLY A 124 13.55 -24.45 -31.33
CA GLY A 124 13.64 -24.67 -32.77
C GLY A 124 12.32 -24.88 -33.52
N ARG A 125 11.19 -25.05 -32.79
CA ARG A 125 9.86 -25.29 -33.38
C ARG A 125 8.93 -24.10 -33.44
N SER A 126 9.39 -22.90 -32.98
CA SER A 126 8.59 -21.67 -33.01
C SER A 126 8.86 -20.75 -34.21
N SER A 127 9.42 -21.28 -35.31
CA SER A 127 9.59 -20.53 -36.56
C SER A 127 8.80 -21.16 -37.71
N ASP A 128 7.50 -21.31 -37.57
CA ASP A 128 6.61 -21.32 -38.74
C ASP A 128 5.14 -21.13 -38.35
N SER A 129 4.52 -20.21 -39.10
CA SER A 129 3.08 -19.98 -39.32
C SER A 129 2.30 -19.13 -38.29
N SER A 130 2.22 -17.87 -38.71
CA SER A 130 0.98 -17.07 -38.95
C SER A 130 0.45 -16.13 -37.86
N PRO A 131 -0.12 -14.98 -38.25
CA PRO A 131 -0.04 -13.74 -37.52
C PRO A 131 -1.27 -13.47 -36.69
N LEU A 132 -1.08 -13.10 -35.44
CA LEU A 132 -2.15 -12.55 -34.62
C LEU A 132 -1.64 -11.38 -33.77
N GLY A 133 -2.10 -10.20 -34.17
CA GLY A 133 -2.35 -9.07 -33.26
C GLY A 133 -1.12 -8.35 -32.75
N GLN A 134 -0.66 -7.37 -33.50
CA GLN A 134 0.08 -6.23 -33.01
C GLN A 134 -0.76 -5.50 -31.96
N TYR A 135 -0.28 -5.46 -30.71
CA TYR A 135 -0.66 -4.41 -29.76
C TYR A 135 0.48 -3.40 -29.77
N GLU A 136 0.24 -2.31 -30.48
CA GLU A 136 1.09 -1.11 -30.44
C GLU A 136 0.82 -0.37 -29.14
N ASP A 137 1.87 -0.22 -28.32
CA ASP A 137 1.91 0.77 -27.25
C ASP A 137 2.06 2.16 -27.88
N GLU A 138 0.99 2.94 -27.92
CA GLU A 138 1.04 4.35 -28.32
C GLU A 138 1.68 5.17 -27.19
N GLU A 139 2.98 5.46 -27.35
CA GLU A 139 3.61 6.60 -26.70
C GLU A 139 3.16 7.89 -27.39
N VAL A 140 2.50 8.76 -26.63
CA VAL A 140 2.08 10.08 -27.08
C VAL A 140 3.30 11.01 -27.11
N GLU A 141 3.96 11.13 -28.24
CA GLU A 141 4.89 12.23 -28.51
C GLU A 141 4.19 13.42 -29.18
N GLY A 142 4.32 14.57 -28.51
CA GLY A 142 3.75 15.84 -28.94
C GLY A 142 4.30 16.33 -30.27
N ALA A 143 3.42 16.53 -31.22
CA ALA A 143 3.69 17.03 -32.54
C ALA A 143 4.23 18.46 -32.55
N LYS A 144 5.46 18.64 -33.00
CA LYS A 144 5.93 19.90 -33.58
C LYS A 144 5.90 19.78 -35.11
N ARG A 145 4.87 20.41 -35.72
CA ARG A 145 4.85 20.68 -37.16
C ARG A 145 5.94 21.67 -37.51
N GLN A 146 6.89 21.28 -38.36
CA GLN A 146 7.69 22.24 -39.14
C GLN A 146 7.45 22.02 -40.64
N ARG A 147 7.20 23.14 -41.30
CA ARG A 147 6.94 23.30 -42.74
C ARG A 147 8.10 22.74 -43.57
N ARG A 148 7.76 22.00 -44.62
CA ARG A 148 8.64 21.73 -45.75
C ARG A 148 8.72 22.98 -46.62
N GLU A 149 9.92 23.55 -46.77
CA GLU A 149 10.27 24.38 -47.91
C GLU A 149 11.12 23.57 -48.88
N ILE A 150 10.72 23.66 -50.14
CA ILE A 150 11.37 23.00 -51.26
C ILE A 150 12.46 23.97 -51.78
N ALA A 151 13.71 23.54 -51.74
CA ALA A 151 14.78 24.19 -52.53
C ALA A 151 15.49 23.12 -53.35
N LYS A 152 15.36 23.28 -54.64
CA LYS A 152 16.05 22.49 -55.67
C LYS A 152 17.47 23.04 -55.84
N ASN A 153 18.50 22.21 -55.62
CA ASN A 153 19.87 22.45 -56.12
C ASN A 153 20.46 21.14 -56.62
N PRO A 154 20.97 21.09 -57.87
CA PRO A 154 21.49 19.86 -58.49
C PRO A 154 22.82 19.35 -57.91
N ALA A 155 23.45 20.07 -57.01
CA ALA A 155 24.72 19.68 -56.41
C ALA A 155 24.65 18.62 -55.26
N ASP A 156 23.43 18.29 -54.80
CA ASP A 156 23.24 17.35 -53.69
C ASP A 156 23.10 15.90 -54.13
N LEU A 157 23.17 15.60 -55.41
CA LEU A 157 23.06 14.24 -55.97
C LEU A 157 24.32 13.37 -55.79
N PHE A 158 25.42 13.94 -55.30
CA PHE A 158 26.68 13.20 -55.08
C PHE A 158 27.14 12.99 -53.63
N LYS A 159 26.30 13.33 -52.63
CA LYS A 159 26.61 13.11 -51.21
C LYS A 159 25.70 12.13 -50.53
N LYS A 160 25.53 10.92 -51.05
CA LYS A 160 25.02 9.77 -50.28
C LYS A 160 25.70 8.48 -50.74
N ARG A 161 27.00 8.36 -50.53
CA ARG A 161 27.61 7.08 -50.26
C ARG A 161 27.49 6.88 -48.76
N GLY A 162 26.53 6.02 -48.35
CA GLY A 162 26.42 5.55 -46.99
C GLY A 162 27.74 4.95 -46.55
N VAL A 163 28.33 5.53 -45.53
CA VAL A 163 29.41 4.88 -44.78
C VAL A 163 28.74 3.64 -44.17
N SER A 164 28.92 2.50 -44.83
CA SER A 164 28.66 1.21 -44.18
C SER A 164 29.66 1.19 -42.99
N SER A 165 29.18 1.43 -41.79
CA SER A 165 29.97 1.26 -40.60
C SER A 165 30.27 -0.25 -40.52
N GLN A 166 31.49 -0.60 -40.93
CA GLN A 166 32.04 -1.92 -40.79
C GLN A 166 32.06 -2.20 -39.28
N THR A 167 31.13 -3.03 -38.84
CA THR A 167 31.00 -3.43 -37.43
C THR A 167 32.29 -4.14 -37.07
N THR A 168 33.16 -3.51 -36.30
CA THR A 168 34.42 -4.12 -35.88
C THR A 168 34.12 -5.37 -35.07
N ILE A 169 34.96 -6.40 -35.15
CA ILE A 169 34.85 -7.65 -34.37
C ILE A 169 34.65 -7.33 -32.89
N ASN A 170 35.26 -6.29 -32.36
CA ASN A 170 35.06 -5.79 -31.01
C ASN A 170 33.59 -5.28 -30.76
N GLY A 171 32.95 -4.70 -31.77
CA GLY A 171 31.56 -4.25 -31.70
C GLY A 171 30.58 -5.42 -31.60
N ILE A 172 30.83 -6.48 -32.38
CA ILE A 172 30.03 -7.73 -32.36
C ILE A 172 30.22 -8.44 -31.01
N PHE A 173 31.47 -8.53 -30.53
CA PHE A 173 31.76 -9.15 -29.22
C PHE A 173 31.10 -8.40 -28.06
N LYS A 174 31.13 -7.08 -28.04
CA LYS A 174 30.45 -6.26 -27.04
C LYS A 174 28.92 -6.39 -27.11
N LYS A 175 28.35 -6.54 -28.31
CA LYS A 175 26.93 -6.77 -28.53
C LYS A 175 26.48 -8.13 -27.96
N ASN A 176 27.27 -9.19 -28.21
CA ASN A 176 27.01 -10.52 -27.68
C ASN A 176 27.10 -10.57 -26.15
N LEU A 177 28.13 -9.94 -25.55
CA LEU A 177 28.28 -9.84 -24.10
C LEU A 177 27.11 -9.07 -23.44
N ARG A 178 26.65 -7.99 -24.10
CA ARG A 178 25.48 -7.26 -23.63
C ARG A 178 24.24 -8.12 -23.66
N GLU A 179 24.02 -8.87 -24.74
CA GLU A 179 22.86 -9.74 -24.87
C GLU A 179 22.86 -10.83 -23.79
N GLU A 180 24.01 -11.49 -23.56
CA GLU A 180 24.16 -12.49 -22.51
C GLU A 180 23.87 -11.91 -21.12
N ALA A 181 24.36 -10.71 -20.81
CA ALA A 181 24.08 -10.00 -19.56
C ALA A 181 22.59 -9.67 -19.41
N CYS A 182 21.95 -9.17 -20.49
CA CYS A 182 20.51 -8.90 -20.50
C CYS A 182 19.67 -10.15 -20.28
N GLN A 183 20.03 -11.26 -20.91
CA GLN A 183 19.36 -12.55 -20.70
C GLN A 183 19.52 -13.06 -19.27
N GLY A 184 20.72 -12.87 -18.67
CA GLY A 184 20.96 -13.19 -17.26
C GLY A 184 20.08 -12.37 -16.32
N ILE A 185 19.96 -11.06 -16.56
CA ILE A 185 19.09 -10.16 -15.82
C ILE A 185 17.61 -10.56 -15.98
N ALA A 186 17.15 -10.77 -17.22
CA ALA A 186 15.79 -11.19 -17.50
C ALA A 186 15.44 -12.51 -16.81
N SER A 187 16.34 -13.50 -16.85
CA SER A 187 16.18 -14.76 -16.14
C SER A 187 16.08 -14.58 -14.62
N PHE A 188 16.84 -13.65 -14.04
CA PHE A 188 16.73 -13.30 -12.62
C PHE A 188 15.34 -12.76 -12.28
N PHE A 189 14.81 -11.84 -13.07
CA PHE A 189 13.46 -11.29 -12.89
C PHE A 189 12.39 -12.38 -12.97
N TYR A 190 12.43 -13.22 -14.00
CA TYR A 190 11.42 -14.28 -14.24
C TYR A 190 11.45 -15.36 -13.16
N ASN A 191 12.64 -15.87 -12.83
CA ASN A 191 12.79 -16.97 -11.86
C ASN A 191 12.46 -16.55 -10.42
N ASN A 192 12.56 -15.28 -10.10
CA ASN A 192 12.25 -14.74 -8.78
C ASN A 192 10.91 -13.99 -8.72
N ALA A 193 10.17 -13.92 -9.85
CA ALA A 193 8.91 -13.19 -9.98
C ALA A 193 9.06 -11.73 -9.48
N ILE A 194 10.11 -11.03 -9.97
CA ILE A 194 10.34 -9.62 -9.67
C ILE A 194 9.46 -8.79 -10.61
N PRO A 195 8.71 -7.81 -10.13
CA PRO A 195 7.89 -6.94 -10.97
C PRO A 195 8.76 -6.16 -11.97
N PHE A 196 8.30 -6.04 -13.22
CA PHE A 196 9.10 -5.43 -14.30
C PHE A 196 9.41 -3.95 -14.06
N HIS A 197 8.56 -3.22 -13.36
CA HIS A 197 8.83 -1.81 -13.02
C HIS A 197 10.11 -1.61 -12.19
N VAL A 198 10.56 -2.64 -11.43
CA VAL A 198 11.83 -2.58 -10.69
C VAL A 198 13.02 -2.31 -11.62
N ALA A 199 12.95 -2.72 -12.89
CA ALA A 199 13.99 -2.43 -13.88
C ALA A 199 14.11 -0.92 -14.23
N LYS A 200 13.07 -0.11 -13.91
CA LYS A 200 13.08 1.34 -14.11
C LYS A 200 13.67 2.09 -12.91
N SER A 201 13.78 1.45 -11.73
CA SER A 201 14.27 2.10 -10.52
C SER A 201 15.75 2.50 -10.63
N ASP A 202 16.10 3.59 -9.97
CA ASP A 202 17.47 4.10 -9.99
C ASP A 202 18.42 3.23 -9.17
N GLU A 203 17.90 2.55 -8.13
CA GLU A 203 18.66 1.55 -7.37
C GLU A 203 19.11 0.40 -8.25
N PHE A 204 18.24 -0.10 -9.13
CA PHE A 204 18.60 -1.17 -10.06
C PHE A 204 19.68 -0.73 -11.02
N LYS A 205 19.54 0.46 -11.62
CA LYS A 205 20.56 1.04 -12.52
C LYS A 205 21.89 1.26 -11.79
N LYS A 206 21.85 1.88 -10.59
CA LYS A 206 23.01 2.14 -9.74
C LYS A 206 23.72 0.85 -9.32
N MET A 207 22.94 -0.18 -8.97
CA MET A 207 23.49 -1.50 -8.63
C MET A 207 24.29 -2.09 -9.79
N LEU A 208 23.71 -2.09 -11.00
CA LEU A 208 24.39 -2.61 -12.19
C LEU A 208 25.65 -1.81 -12.53
N ASP A 209 25.59 -0.49 -12.42
CA ASP A 209 26.73 0.39 -12.65
C ASP A 209 27.89 0.12 -11.67
N LEU A 210 27.58 -0.03 -10.38
CA LEU A 210 28.57 -0.37 -9.35
C LEU A 210 29.20 -1.75 -9.58
N VAL A 211 28.42 -2.75 -9.98
CA VAL A 211 28.92 -4.08 -10.33
C VAL A 211 29.81 -4.02 -11.56
N ALA A 212 29.39 -3.26 -12.59
CA ALA A 212 30.17 -3.07 -13.81
C ALA A 212 31.49 -2.33 -13.53
N ARG A 213 31.52 -1.34 -12.66
CA ARG A 213 32.76 -0.62 -12.24
C ARG A 213 33.74 -1.52 -11.48
N HIS A 214 33.22 -2.47 -10.66
CA HIS A 214 34.08 -3.45 -9.99
C HIS A 214 34.77 -4.38 -11.04
N GLY A 215 34.02 -4.76 -12.08
CA GLY A 215 34.47 -5.63 -13.15
C GLY A 215 34.60 -7.10 -12.80
N ILE A 216 35.42 -7.81 -13.56
CA ILE A 216 35.59 -9.26 -13.43
C ILE A 216 36.10 -9.62 -12.02
N GLY A 217 35.51 -10.65 -11.42
CA GLY A 217 35.86 -11.10 -10.05
C GLY A 217 34.95 -10.55 -8.95
N PHE A 218 33.92 -9.76 -9.29
CA PHE A 218 32.91 -9.36 -8.31
C PHE A 218 32.26 -10.57 -7.67
N LYS A 219 32.33 -10.67 -6.35
CA LYS A 219 31.64 -11.69 -5.57
C LYS A 219 30.35 -11.11 -5.03
N PRO A 220 29.17 -11.60 -5.49
CA PRO A 220 27.90 -11.10 -4.99
C PRO A 220 27.77 -11.34 -3.47
N PRO A 221 27.14 -10.43 -2.74
CA PRO A 221 26.96 -10.58 -1.30
C PRO A 221 26.13 -11.82 -1.00
N SER A 222 26.52 -12.53 0.04
CA SER A 222 25.81 -13.70 0.56
C SER A 222 24.47 -13.31 1.17
N TYR A 223 23.55 -14.27 1.30
CA TYR A 223 22.30 -14.10 2.03
C TYR A 223 22.49 -13.52 3.44
N HIS A 224 23.53 -13.99 4.14
CA HIS A 224 23.82 -13.51 5.49
C HIS A 224 24.32 -12.07 5.50
N GLU A 225 25.19 -11.70 4.55
CA GLU A 225 25.68 -10.33 4.43
C GLU A 225 24.56 -9.34 4.13
N ILE A 226 23.68 -9.67 3.18
CA ILE A 226 22.52 -8.80 2.85
C ILE A 226 21.62 -8.65 4.09
N ARG A 227 21.32 -9.76 4.78
CA ARG A 227 20.33 -9.78 5.87
C ARG A 227 20.83 -9.15 7.17
N VAL A 228 22.12 -9.23 7.44
CA VAL A 228 22.68 -8.82 8.74
C VAL A 228 23.61 -7.63 8.59
N LYS A 229 24.71 -7.79 7.84
CA LYS A 229 25.75 -6.77 7.73
C LYS A 229 25.25 -5.50 7.03
N TYR A 230 24.80 -5.65 5.81
CA TYR A 230 24.41 -4.49 5.01
C TYR A 230 23.08 -3.88 5.46
N LEU A 231 22.14 -4.70 5.95
CA LEU A 231 20.90 -4.15 6.53
C LEU A 231 21.22 -3.29 7.76
N LYS A 232 22.12 -3.75 8.65
CA LYS A 232 22.53 -2.94 9.80
C LYS A 232 23.20 -1.63 9.39
N GLN A 233 24.11 -1.68 8.41
CA GLN A 233 24.77 -0.47 7.88
C GLN A 233 23.75 0.53 7.32
N GLN A 234 22.74 0.07 6.54
CA GLN A 234 21.70 0.94 6.02
C GLN A 234 20.83 1.54 7.13
N VAL A 235 20.48 0.75 8.16
CA VAL A 235 19.75 1.26 9.34
C VAL A 235 20.57 2.34 10.06
N ASP A 236 21.87 2.12 10.25
CA ASP A 236 22.73 3.08 10.94
C ASP A 236 22.87 4.39 10.11
N CYS A 237 23.08 4.30 8.80
CA CYS A 237 23.07 5.47 7.90
C CYS A 237 21.72 6.22 7.95
N THR A 238 20.58 5.50 7.96
CA THR A 238 19.26 6.12 8.05
C THR A 238 19.09 6.87 9.36
N LYS A 239 19.59 6.33 10.49
CA LYS A 239 19.55 7.01 11.77
C LYS A 239 20.38 8.30 11.79
N GLU A 240 21.56 8.30 11.17
CA GLU A 240 22.39 9.52 11.07
C GLU A 240 21.66 10.65 10.35
N VAL A 241 20.90 10.32 9.29
CA VAL A 241 20.07 11.33 8.60
C VAL A 241 18.91 11.80 9.47
N ILE A 242 18.28 10.91 10.26
CA ILE A 242 17.21 11.29 11.21
C ILE A 242 17.72 12.26 12.27
N GLU A 243 18.96 12.13 12.73
CA GLU A 243 19.54 13.10 13.67
C GLU A 243 19.61 14.52 13.08
N GLN A 244 19.82 14.66 11.75
CA GLN A 244 19.73 15.96 11.08
C GLN A 244 18.30 16.52 11.10
N HIS A 245 17.29 15.65 10.96
CA HIS A 245 15.87 16.04 11.06
C HIS A 245 15.51 16.52 12.48
N LYS A 246 16.13 16.00 13.54
CA LYS A 246 15.86 16.44 14.92
C LYS A 246 16.17 17.93 15.14
N ALA A 247 17.24 18.44 14.52
CA ALA A 247 17.54 19.88 14.58
C ALA A 247 16.43 20.73 13.94
N PHE A 248 15.83 20.24 12.87
CA PHE A 248 14.69 20.89 12.22
C PHE A 248 13.42 20.78 13.08
N TRP A 249 13.14 19.62 13.66
CA TRP A 249 11.98 19.44 14.56
C TRP A 249 12.01 20.37 15.77
N LYS A 250 13.22 20.67 16.28
CA LYS A 250 13.39 21.63 17.39
C LYS A 250 12.89 23.03 17.01
N LYS A 251 13.13 23.47 15.78
CA LYS A 251 12.68 24.76 15.24
C LYS A 251 11.19 24.77 14.92
N MET A 252 10.76 23.83 14.10
CA MET A 252 9.42 23.80 13.48
C MET A 252 8.36 23.07 14.32
N GLY A 253 8.78 22.24 15.27
CA GLY A 253 7.92 21.25 15.91
C GLY A 253 7.71 20.02 15.02
N CYS A 254 7.17 18.95 15.61
CA CYS A 254 6.76 17.77 14.89
C CYS A 254 5.51 17.13 15.50
N THR A 255 4.86 16.29 14.69
CA THR A 255 3.73 15.45 15.10
C THR A 255 4.18 13.99 15.15
N ILE A 256 3.99 13.32 16.26
CA ILE A 256 4.07 11.86 16.33
C ILE A 256 2.73 11.28 15.87
N MET A 257 2.77 10.36 14.93
CA MET A 257 1.60 9.63 14.45
C MET A 257 1.70 8.18 14.90
N THR A 258 0.62 7.63 15.42
CA THR A 258 0.56 6.19 15.75
C THR A 258 -0.80 5.61 15.40
N ASP A 259 -0.76 4.42 14.85
CA ASP A 259 -1.93 3.64 14.52
C ASP A 259 -1.66 2.14 14.64
N GLY A 260 -2.70 1.37 14.95
CA GLY A 260 -2.64 -0.05 15.20
C GLY A 260 -3.21 -0.89 14.06
N TRP A 261 -2.39 -1.76 13.51
CA TRP A 261 -2.80 -2.69 12.47
C TRP A 261 -2.76 -4.15 12.95
N THR A 262 -3.71 -4.94 12.50
CA THR A 262 -3.74 -6.39 12.77
C THR A 262 -3.40 -7.16 11.51
N ASP A 263 -2.28 -7.89 11.53
CA ASP A 263 -1.81 -8.67 10.40
C ASP A 263 -2.65 -9.94 10.15
N LYS A 264 -2.38 -10.64 9.03
CA LYS A 264 -3.06 -11.90 8.67
C LYS A 264 -2.83 -13.06 9.67
N ARG A 265 -1.88 -12.90 10.60
CA ARG A 265 -1.61 -13.84 11.70
C ARG A 265 -2.25 -13.40 13.01
N ARG A 266 -3.10 -12.39 12.99
CA ARG A 266 -3.75 -11.77 14.16
C ARG A 266 -2.77 -11.13 15.15
N ARG A 267 -1.56 -10.74 14.69
CA ARG A 267 -0.66 -9.92 15.49
C ARG A 267 -1.09 -8.47 15.38
N THR A 268 -1.11 -7.79 16.51
CA THR A 268 -1.33 -6.35 16.55
C THR A 268 0.02 -5.65 16.50
N ILE A 269 0.23 -4.83 15.49
CA ILE A 269 1.43 -4.04 15.28
C ILE A 269 1.06 -2.58 15.43
N LEU A 270 1.75 -1.85 16.31
CA LEU A 270 1.63 -0.40 16.46
C LEU A 270 2.77 0.27 15.70
N ASN A 271 2.44 1.13 14.76
CA ASN A 271 3.42 1.93 14.02
C ASN A 271 3.58 3.30 14.65
N PHE A 272 4.82 3.78 14.73
CA PHE A 272 5.15 5.12 15.17
C PHE A 272 5.94 5.85 14.09
N LEU A 273 5.41 6.99 13.66
CA LEU A 273 6.00 7.86 12.65
C LEU A 273 6.10 9.27 13.19
N VAL A 274 7.03 10.06 12.66
CA VAL A 274 7.14 11.50 12.93
C VAL A 274 6.90 12.26 11.63
N ASN A 275 5.98 13.21 11.66
CA ASN A 275 5.72 14.12 10.56
C ASN A 275 6.20 15.52 10.88
N SER A 276 6.77 16.17 9.90
CA SER A 276 7.16 17.59 9.92
C SER A 276 7.07 18.15 8.49
N PRO A 277 7.25 19.44 8.25
CA PRO A 277 7.32 19.99 6.89
C PRO A 277 8.42 19.41 6.00
N MET A 278 9.38 18.68 6.55
CA MET A 278 10.38 17.91 5.79
C MET A 278 9.91 16.51 5.41
N GLY A 279 8.63 16.20 5.61
CA GLY A 279 8.06 14.89 5.30
C GLY A 279 7.81 14.00 6.53
N THR A 280 7.41 12.78 6.25
CA THR A 280 7.04 11.76 7.24
C THR A 280 8.14 10.71 7.36
N ILE A 281 8.60 10.47 8.58
CA ILE A 281 9.64 9.47 8.90
C ILE A 281 9.03 8.36 9.74
N PHE A 282 9.22 7.11 9.33
CA PHE A 282 8.93 5.94 10.14
C PHE A 282 10.02 5.75 11.20
N LEU A 283 9.64 5.66 12.47
CA LEU A 283 10.57 5.40 13.56
C LEU A 283 10.71 3.90 13.84
N LYS A 284 9.62 3.30 14.24
CA LYS A 284 9.57 1.85 14.56
C LYS A 284 8.15 1.32 14.59
N SER A 285 8.03 0.00 14.57
CA SER A 285 6.80 -0.67 14.93
C SER A 285 7.02 -1.61 16.11
N ILE A 286 5.99 -1.75 16.92
CA ILE A 286 5.99 -2.55 18.14
C ILE A 286 4.95 -3.66 17.99
N ASP A 287 5.35 -4.90 18.22
CA ASP A 287 4.41 -6.02 18.31
C ASP A 287 3.68 -5.94 19.66
N ALA A 288 2.42 -5.58 19.59
CA ALA A 288 1.53 -5.42 20.74
C ALA A 288 0.56 -6.61 20.87
N SER A 289 0.87 -7.77 20.26
CA SER A 289 0.00 -8.96 20.27
C SER A 289 -0.21 -9.51 21.66
N ASP A 290 0.84 -9.47 22.48
CA ASP A 290 0.83 -9.96 23.87
C ASP A 290 0.47 -8.86 24.88
N ILE A 291 0.21 -7.64 24.38
CA ILE A 291 -0.12 -6.49 25.20
C ILE A 291 -1.63 -6.27 25.15
N SER A 292 -2.32 -6.39 26.31
CA SER A 292 -3.71 -5.92 26.37
C SER A 292 -3.74 -4.41 26.03
N LYS A 293 -4.58 -4.01 25.09
CA LYS A 293 -4.70 -2.62 24.62
C LYS A 293 -5.37 -1.73 25.68
N THR A 294 -4.82 -1.70 26.91
CA THR A 294 -5.29 -0.77 27.94
C THR A 294 -4.69 0.62 27.73
N ALA A 295 -5.38 1.63 28.20
CA ALA A 295 -4.93 3.02 28.10
C ALA A 295 -3.52 3.21 28.74
N ASP A 296 -3.25 2.59 29.90
CA ASP A 296 -1.96 2.69 30.59
C ASP A 296 -0.79 2.18 29.75
N LYS A 297 -0.97 1.07 29.04
CA LYS A 297 0.09 0.48 28.21
C LYS A 297 0.35 1.30 26.97
N ILE A 298 -0.73 1.78 26.31
CA ILE A 298 -0.62 2.66 25.16
C ILE A 298 0.05 3.98 25.58
N PHE A 299 -0.34 4.55 26.72
CA PHE A 299 0.29 5.73 27.30
C PHE A 299 1.80 5.53 27.51
N LYS A 300 2.23 4.41 28.12
CA LYS A 300 3.66 4.14 28.34
C LYS A 300 4.43 4.10 27.02
N LEU A 301 3.88 3.41 26.00
CA LEU A 301 4.52 3.32 24.69
C LEU A 301 4.61 4.69 24.00
N MET A 302 3.55 5.51 24.07
CA MET A 302 3.57 6.88 23.53
C MET A 302 4.60 7.74 24.26
N ASP A 303 4.68 7.63 25.58
CA ASP A 303 5.60 8.40 26.42
C ASP A 303 7.06 8.06 26.12
N GLU A 304 7.39 6.77 25.95
CA GLU A 304 8.72 6.30 25.52
C GLU A 304 9.11 6.88 24.14
N ILE A 305 8.15 6.96 23.20
CA ILE A 305 8.41 7.54 21.89
C ILE A 305 8.65 9.05 21.98
N VAL A 306 7.90 9.76 22.83
CA VAL A 306 8.14 11.19 23.05
C VAL A 306 9.55 11.42 23.60
N GLU A 307 10.03 10.58 24.52
CA GLU A 307 11.41 10.67 25.05
C GLU A 307 12.45 10.41 23.95
N GLU A 308 12.22 9.42 23.07
CA GLU A 308 13.13 9.09 21.96
C GLU A 308 13.24 10.23 20.92
N VAL A 309 12.11 10.89 20.61
CA VAL A 309 12.05 12.02 19.68
C VAL A 309 12.61 13.30 20.30
N GLY A 310 12.46 13.44 21.63
CA GLY A 310 12.76 14.64 22.40
C GLY A 310 11.49 15.47 22.67
N GLU A 311 11.12 15.66 23.93
CA GLU A 311 9.88 16.35 24.32
C GLU A 311 9.79 17.76 23.75
N GLU A 312 10.91 18.48 23.66
CA GLU A 312 10.98 19.84 23.11
C GLU A 312 10.64 19.90 21.61
N ASN A 313 10.79 18.78 20.90
CA ASN A 313 10.51 18.69 19.48
C ASN A 313 9.03 18.43 19.21
N VAL A 314 8.36 17.68 20.12
CA VAL A 314 7.00 17.20 19.91
C VAL A 314 5.98 18.24 20.34
N VAL A 315 5.11 18.63 19.41
CA VAL A 315 3.96 19.50 19.71
C VAL A 315 2.69 18.67 19.86
N GLN A 316 2.58 17.60 19.12
CA GLN A 316 1.34 16.85 18.97
C GLN A 316 1.58 15.36 18.82
N ILE A 317 0.67 14.55 19.38
CA ILE A 317 0.49 13.13 19.02
C ILE A 317 -0.88 12.97 18.38
N VAL A 318 -0.93 12.29 17.23
CA VAL A 318 -2.16 11.95 16.50
C VAL A 318 -2.39 10.45 16.53
N THR A 319 -3.61 10.03 16.93
CA THR A 319 -4.02 8.63 16.94
C THR A 319 -5.44 8.46 16.40
N ASP A 320 -5.92 7.23 16.25
CA ASP A 320 -7.34 7.00 16.10
C ASP A 320 -8.12 7.50 17.34
N ASN A 321 -9.44 7.57 17.22
CA ASN A 321 -10.31 8.06 18.30
C ASN A 321 -10.93 6.92 19.14
N ALA A 322 -10.30 5.74 19.19
CA ALA A 322 -10.75 4.68 20.07
C ALA A 322 -10.59 5.06 21.55
N ALA A 323 -11.49 4.59 22.40
CA ALA A 323 -11.58 5.01 23.81
C ALA A 323 -10.26 4.83 24.58
N ASN A 324 -9.52 3.76 24.31
CA ASN A 324 -8.22 3.47 24.91
C ASN A 324 -7.13 4.46 24.48
N TYR A 325 -7.10 4.87 23.20
CA TYR A 325 -6.17 5.88 22.69
C TYR A 325 -6.51 7.27 23.21
N LYS A 326 -7.80 7.61 23.29
CA LYS A 326 -8.25 8.86 23.90
C LYS A 326 -7.82 8.96 25.36
N ALA A 327 -8.07 7.94 26.17
CA ALA A 327 -7.66 7.91 27.57
C ALA A 327 -6.12 7.96 27.72
N ALA A 328 -5.37 7.24 26.89
CA ALA A 328 -3.90 7.31 26.88
C ALA A 328 -3.40 8.71 26.49
N GLY A 329 -4.04 9.36 25.52
CA GLY A 329 -3.74 10.73 25.12
C GLY A 329 -4.00 11.74 26.25
N GLU A 330 -5.09 11.61 27.00
CA GLU A 330 -5.40 12.43 28.15
C GLU A 330 -4.36 12.25 29.28
N MET A 331 -3.93 10.99 29.56
CA MET A 331 -2.86 10.71 30.50
C MET A 331 -1.54 11.34 30.06
N LEU A 332 -1.22 11.26 28.76
CA LEU A 332 -0.01 11.86 28.21
C LEU A 332 -0.02 13.38 28.31
N MET A 333 -1.13 14.03 27.99
CA MET A 333 -1.30 15.46 28.18
C MET A 333 -1.24 15.88 29.66
N GLY A 334 -1.62 15.00 30.57
CA GLY A 334 -1.48 15.20 32.02
C GLY A 334 -0.02 15.21 32.47
N LYS A 335 0.79 14.27 31.94
CA LYS A 335 2.24 14.17 32.23
C LYS A 335 3.06 15.22 31.49
N ARG A 336 2.83 15.39 30.19
CA ARG A 336 3.56 16.28 29.28
C ARG A 336 2.76 17.57 29.04
N LYS A 337 3.03 18.59 29.80
CA LYS A 337 2.19 19.81 29.84
C LYS A 337 2.14 20.60 28.54
N ARG A 338 3.18 20.49 27.69
CA ARG A 338 3.28 21.24 26.42
C ARG A 338 2.75 20.47 25.20
N LEU A 339 2.45 19.20 25.35
CA LEU A 339 2.05 18.32 24.26
C LEU A 339 0.53 18.27 24.12
N TYR A 340 0.06 18.22 22.89
CA TYR A 340 -1.32 17.95 22.55
C TYR A 340 -1.51 16.52 22.05
N TRP A 341 -2.60 15.90 22.48
CA TRP A 341 -3.17 14.76 21.81
C TRP A 341 -4.38 15.21 20.97
N THR A 342 -4.44 14.78 19.70
CA THR A 342 -5.58 15.01 18.83
C THR A 342 -5.97 13.70 18.12
N PRO A 343 -7.27 13.49 17.87
CA PRO A 343 -7.69 12.37 17.06
C PRO A 343 -7.38 12.60 15.59
N TYR A 344 -7.17 11.53 14.85
CA TYR A 344 -6.93 11.53 13.42
C TYR A 344 -8.13 12.11 12.65
N ALA A 345 -7.93 13.27 12.03
CA ALA A 345 -9.02 14.02 11.42
C ALA A 345 -9.67 13.31 10.25
N ALA A 346 -8.89 12.68 9.37
CA ALA A 346 -9.46 11.94 8.24
C ALA A 346 -10.35 10.77 8.70
N HIS A 347 -9.95 10.06 9.77
CA HIS A 347 -10.80 9.02 10.37
C HIS A 347 -12.10 9.61 10.95
N CYS A 348 -12.03 10.76 11.61
CA CYS A 348 -13.23 11.42 12.15
C CYS A 348 -14.19 11.85 11.04
N ILE A 349 -13.67 12.36 9.92
CA ILE A 349 -14.49 12.71 8.75
C ILE A 349 -15.07 11.46 8.09
N ASP A 350 -14.31 10.39 7.99
CA ASP A 350 -14.79 9.11 7.47
C ASP A 350 -15.91 8.52 8.34
N LEU A 351 -15.84 8.69 9.66
CA LEU A 351 -16.93 8.36 10.59
C LEU A 351 -18.18 9.23 10.41
N MET A 352 -18.05 10.50 9.98
CA MET A 352 -19.21 11.32 9.60
C MET A 352 -19.93 10.73 8.37
N LEU A 353 -19.15 10.29 7.38
CA LEU A 353 -19.69 9.61 6.20
C LEU A 353 -20.33 8.25 6.54
N GLU A 354 -19.78 7.52 7.50
CA GLU A 354 -20.41 6.31 8.06
C GLU A 354 -21.75 6.61 8.71
N ASP A 355 -21.81 7.67 9.53
CA ASP A 355 -23.03 8.10 10.17
C ASP A 355 -24.10 8.54 9.15
N PHE A 356 -23.72 9.15 8.03
CA PHE A 356 -24.65 9.40 6.93
C PHE A 356 -25.26 8.10 6.38
N GLU A 357 -24.41 7.07 6.12
CA GLU A 357 -24.89 5.75 5.67
C GLU A 357 -25.82 5.10 6.72
N LYS A 358 -25.51 5.21 8.01
CA LYS A 358 -26.25 4.56 9.08
C LYS A 358 -27.56 5.26 9.45
N LYS A 359 -27.53 6.61 9.55
CA LYS A 359 -28.62 7.41 10.15
C LYS A 359 -29.58 8.01 9.12
N ILE A 360 -29.16 8.19 7.87
CA ILE A 360 -29.96 8.84 6.83
C ILE A 360 -30.51 7.78 5.86
N PRO A 361 -31.84 7.56 5.81
CA PRO A 361 -32.46 6.47 5.05
C PRO A 361 -32.05 6.43 3.57
N ILE A 362 -32.05 7.59 2.88
CA ILE A 362 -31.69 7.68 1.47
C ILE A 362 -30.23 7.23 1.21
N HIS A 363 -29.31 7.56 2.12
CA HIS A 363 -27.90 7.12 2.01
C HIS A 363 -27.79 5.61 2.20
N LYS A 364 -28.41 5.10 3.27
CA LYS A 364 -28.42 3.67 3.61
C LYS A 364 -28.91 2.81 2.45
N GLU A 365 -30.07 3.17 1.90
CA GLU A 365 -30.68 2.40 0.81
C GLU A 365 -29.86 2.51 -0.48
N THR A 366 -29.45 3.72 -0.87
CA THR A 366 -28.71 3.96 -2.12
C THR A 366 -27.37 3.26 -2.11
N ILE A 367 -26.62 3.35 -1.01
CA ILE A 367 -25.32 2.67 -0.85
C ILE A 367 -25.50 1.15 -0.88
N ALA A 368 -26.51 0.61 -0.19
CA ALA A 368 -26.79 -0.82 -0.21
C ALA A 368 -27.11 -1.32 -1.64
N ARG A 369 -27.90 -0.57 -2.40
CA ARG A 369 -28.22 -0.88 -3.82
C ARG A 369 -26.96 -0.79 -4.69
N GLY A 370 -26.12 0.23 -4.53
CA GLY A 370 -24.84 0.37 -5.24
C GLY A 370 -23.87 -0.78 -4.94
N LYS A 371 -23.71 -1.14 -3.66
CA LYS A 371 -22.91 -2.30 -3.22
C LYS A 371 -23.40 -3.62 -3.85
N LYS A 372 -24.71 -3.81 -3.98
CA LYS A 372 -25.27 -5.01 -4.64
C LYS A 372 -24.86 -5.09 -6.10
N ILE A 373 -24.89 -3.98 -6.86
CA ILE A 373 -24.49 -3.96 -8.29
C ILE A 373 -23.02 -4.39 -8.42
N THR A 374 -22.11 -3.75 -7.70
CA THR A 374 -20.67 -4.05 -7.79
C THR A 374 -20.37 -5.47 -7.33
N THR A 375 -20.93 -5.93 -6.21
CA THR A 375 -20.75 -7.30 -5.71
C THR A 375 -21.26 -8.33 -6.71
N TYR A 376 -22.42 -8.09 -7.32
CA TYR A 376 -23.01 -9.00 -8.30
C TYR A 376 -22.13 -9.16 -9.54
N ILE A 377 -21.63 -8.06 -10.08
CA ILE A 377 -20.76 -8.08 -11.27
C ILE A 377 -19.43 -8.75 -10.96
N TYR A 378 -18.73 -8.31 -9.90
CA TYR A 378 -17.37 -8.78 -9.59
C TYR A 378 -17.30 -10.19 -8.99
N SER A 379 -18.41 -10.79 -8.62
CA SER A 379 -18.46 -12.19 -8.23
C SER A 379 -18.50 -13.17 -9.43
N ARG A 380 -18.51 -12.67 -10.68
CA ARG A 380 -18.70 -13.48 -11.88
C ARG A 380 -17.79 -12.99 -13.02
N THR A 381 -16.82 -13.81 -13.43
CA THR A 381 -15.84 -13.45 -14.47
C THR A 381 -16.49 -13.05 -15.80
N ALA A 382 -17.53 -13.77 -16.22
CA ALA A 382 -18.27 -13.43 -17.46
C ALA A 382 -18.94 -12.04 -17.41
N LEU A 383 -19.41 -11.60 -16.22
CA LEU A 383 -19.99 -10.26 -16.06
C LEU A 383 -18.91 -9.18 -16.01
N ILE A 384 -17.71 -9.48 -15.51
CA ILE A 384 -16.57 -8.58 -15.56
C ILE A 384 -16.18 -8.32 -17.02
N SER A 385 -16.03 -9.38 -17.83
CA SER A 385 -15.73 -9.24 -19.26
C SER A 385 -16.82 -8.45 -20.00
N LEU A 386 -18.10 -8.69 -19.67
CA LEU A 386 -19.19 -7.92 -20.23
C LEU A 386 -19.16 -6.46 -19.79
N LEU A 387 -18.84 -6.16 -18.53
CA LEU A 387 -18.67 -4.81 -18.03
C LEU A 387 -17.56 -4.09 -18.81
N HIS A 388 -16.38 -4.69 -18.93
CA HIS A 388 -15.22 -4.13 -19.64
C HIS A 388 -15.56 -3.76 -21.09
N HIS A 389 -16.30 -4.63 -21.78
CA HIS A 389 -16.76 -4.33 -23.16
C HIS A 389 -17.57 -3.02 -23.22
N PHE A 390 -18.50 -2.76 -22.25
CA PHE A 390 -19.34 -1.56 -22.26
C PHE A 390 -18.67 -0.34 -21.63
N THR A 391 -17.72 -0.52 -20.71
CA THR A 391 -17.00 0.57 -20.04
C THR A 391 -15.68 0.95 -20.68
N LYS A 392 -15.29 0.31 -21.81
CA LYS A 392 -13.99 0.47 -22.47
C LYS A 392 -12.84 0.15 -21.51
N GLU A 393 -12.82 -1.06 -21.00
CA GLU A 393 -11.82 -1.62 -20.06
C GLU A 393 -11.71 -0.89 -18.69
N LYS A 394 -12.69 -0.04 -18.35
CA LYS A 394 -12.70 0.64 -17.03
C LYS A 394 -13.36 -0.21 -15.97
N ASP A 395 -12.67 -0.40 -14.87
CA ASP A 395 -13.21 -1.04 -13.67
C ASP A 395 -14.13 -0.10 -12.87
N LEU A 396 -15.09 -0.70 -12.14
CA LEU A 396 -15.87 0.03 -11.14
C LEU A 396 -15.14 0.01 -9.80
N ILE A 397 -15.17 1.14 -9.11
CA ILE A 397 -14.65 1.25 -7.74
C ILE A 397 -15.50 0.36 -6.82
N ARG A 398 -14.84 -0.53 -6.08
CA ARG A 398 -15.49 -1.39 -5.08
C ARG A 398 -15.37 -0.77 -3.69
N PRO A 399 -16.42 -0.80 -2.87
CA PRO A 399 -16.36 -0.26 -1.53
C PRO A 399 -15.38 -1.07 -0.66
N ALA A 400 -14.51 -0.38 0.08
CA ALA A 400 -13.66 -1.00 1.08
C ALA A 400 -14.44 -1.22 2.39
N THR A 401 -13.95 -2.16 3.21
CA THR A 401 -14.64 -2.51 4.47
C THR A 401 -14.39 -1.48 5.57
N THR A 402 -13.24 -0.82 5.56
CA THR A 402 -12.76 0.04 6.64
C THR A 402 -12.71 1.52 6.29
N ARG A 403 -13.05 1.91 5.05
CA ARG A 403 -13.03 3.29 4.57
C ARG A 403 -14.38 3.66 3.97
N PHE A 404 -15.22 4.30 4.77
CA PHE A 404 -16.62 4.62 4.42
C PHE A 404 -16.74 5.57 3.25
N ALA A 405 -15.80 6.49 3.07
CA ALA A 405 -15.70 7.36 1.88
C ALA A 405 -15.73 6.57 0.57
N THR A 406 -15.18 5.33 0.56
CA THR A 406 -15.17 4.48 -0.65
C THR A 406 -16.55 4.08 -1.12
N SER A 407 -17.56 4.01 -0.23
CA SER A 407 -18.96 3.78 -0.61
C SER A 407 -19.48 4.89 -1.50
N TYR A 408 -19.15 6.14 -1.21
CA TYR A 408 -19.52 7.30 -2.02
C TYR A 408 -18.72 7.39 -3.32
N LEU A 409 -17.44 7.03 -3.29
CA LEU A 409 -16.62 6.90 -4.50
C LEU A 409 -17.18 5.82 -5.44
N THR A 410 -17.68 4.71 -4.87
CA THR A 410 -18.41 3.68 -5.64
C THR A 410 -19.66 4.26 -6.29
N LEU A 411 -20.48 5.03 -5.55
CA LEU A 411 -21.67 5.69 -6.12
C LEU A 411 -21.30 6.67 -7.23
N GLY A 412 -20.23 7.45 -7.05
CA GLY A 412 -19.70 8.36 -8.09
C GLY A 412 -19.30 7.60 -9.35
N CYS A 413 -18.51 6.54 -9.19
CA CYS A 413 -18.09 5.69 -10.31
C CYS A 413 -19.26 5.02 -11.04
N LEU A 414 -20.28 4.54 -10.28
CA LEU A 414 -21.51 4.02 -10.88
C LEU A 414 -22.23 5.11 -11.70
N ASN A 415 -22.34 6.33 -11.17
CA ASN A 415 -22.99 7.45 -11.86
C ASN A 415 -22.26 7.84 -13.16
N ASP A 416 -20.93 7.87 -13.13
CA ASP A 416 -20.10 8.18 -14.31
C ASP A 416 -20.27 7.10 -15.38
N ASN A 417 -20.45 5.86 -14.98
CA ASN A 417 -20.66 4.71 -15.87
C ASN A 417 -22.14 4.36 -16.09
N LYS A 418 -23.09 5.22 -15.66
CA LYS A 418 -24.54 4.99 -15.79
C LYS A 418 -24.94 4.55 -17.20
N GLY A 419 -24.52 5.30 -18.23
CA GLY A 419 -24.87 4.99 -19.61
C GLY A 419 -24.32 3.62 -20.08
N ALA A 420 -23.11 3.26 -19.66
CA ALA A 420 -22.50 1.98 -19.97
C ALA A 420 -23.25 0.83 -19.28
N LEU A 421 -23.58 0.99 -17.99
CA LEU A 421 -24.34 0.00 -17.23
C LEU A 421 -25.74 -0.23 -17.80
N ILE A 422 -26.47 0.85 -18.17
CA ILE A 422 -27.80 0.71 -18.80
C ILE A 422 -27.66 -0.06 -20.12
N ARG A 423 -26.70 0.27 -20.99
CA ARG A 423 -26.47 -0.46 -22.24
C ARG A 423 -26.11 -1.93 -21.99
N MET A 424 -25.24 -2.21 -21.00
CA MET A 424 -24.88 -3.57 -20.62
C MET A 424 -26.12 -4.40 -20.24
N PHE A 425 -26.95 -3.92 -19.33
CA PHE A 425 -28.11 -4.64 -18.83
C PHE A 425 -29.32 -4.67 -19.81
N THR A 426 -29.27 -3.87 -20.90
CA THR A 426 -30.27 -3.92 -21.98
C THR A 426 -29.79 -4.72 -23.19
N SER A 427 -28.51 -5.10 -23.23
CA SER A 427 -27.87 -5.76 -24.36
C SER A 427 -28.41 -7.17 -24.65
N LYS A 428 -28.14 -7.65 -25.85
CA LYS A 428 -28.50 -9.02 -26.25
C LYS A 428 -27.68 -10.06 -25.45
N GLU A 429 -26.41 -9.74 -25.21
CA GLU A 429 -25.43 -10.55 -24.46
C GLU A 429 -25.93 -10.77 -23.03
N TRP A 430 -26.39 -9.72 -22.35
CA TRP A 430 -27.01 -9.84 -21.03
C TRP A 430 -28.26 -10.70 -21.08
N LYS A 431 -29.23 -10.39 -21.94
CA LYS A 431 -30.52 -11.08 -22.03
C LYS A 431 -30.40 -12.55 -22.35
N SER A 432 -29.41 -12.94 -23.16
CA SER A 432 -29.13 -14.35 -23.49
C SER A 432 -28.36 -15.09 -22.39
N SER A 433 -27.74 -14.36 -21.45
CA SER A 433 -26.97 -14.95 -20.38
C SER A 433 -27.83 -15.71 -19.37
N GLN A 434 -27.24 -16.76 -18.78
CA GLN A 434 -27.89 -17.47 -17.67
C GLN A 434 -28.16 -16.55 -16.46
N PHE A 435 -27.38 -15.47 -16.30
CA PHE A 435 -27.48 -14.55 -15.17
C PHE A 435 -28.72 -13.68 -15.21
N ALA A 436 -29.19 -13.25 -16.39
CA ALA A 436 -30.42 -12.47 -16.56
C ALA A 436 -31.67 -13.23 -16.12
N LYS A 437 -31.62 -14.57 -16.16
CA LYS A 437 -32.76 -15.44 -15.77
C LYS A 437 -32.83 -15.66 -14.27
N THR A 438 -31.76 -15.37 -13.52
CA THR A 438 -31.70 -15.53 -12.06
C THR A 438 -32.51 -14.46 -11.34
N LYS A 439 -33.02 -14.79 -10.14
CA LYS A 439 -33.72 -13.83 -9.27
C LYS A 439 -32.85 -12.61 -8.98
N ASP A 440 -31.58 -12.85 -8.64
CA ASP A 440 -30.63 -11.77 -8.33
C ASP A 440 -30.32 -10.91 -9.56
N GLY A 441 -30.16 -11.52 -10.74
CA GLY A 441 -29.93 -10.80 -11.98
C GLY A 441 -31.05 -9.83 -12.31
N LYS A 442 -32.32 -10.27 -12.16
CA LYS A 442 -33.51 -9.41 -12.36
C LYS A 442 -33.55 -8.26 -11.33
N VAL A 443 -33.17 -8.53 -10.08
CA VAL A 443 -33.08 -7.48 -9.04
C VAL A 443 -32.05 -6.42 -9.44
N ILE A 444 -30.88 -6.82 -9.89
CA ILE A 444 -29.82 -5.87 -10.30
C ILE A 444 -30.23 -5.09 -11.56
N GLU A 445 -30.80 -5.77 -12.56
CA GLU A 445 -31.32 -5.11 -13.77
C GLU A 445 -32.36 -4.05 -13.40
N ASN A 446 -33.31 -4.37 -12.53
CA ASN A 446 -34.32 -3.43 -12.05
C ASN A 446 -33.69 -2.23 -11.33
N VAL A 447 -32.65 -2.44 -10.50
CA VAL A 447 -31.94 -1.36 -9.83
C VAL A 447 -31.25 -0.44 -10.84
N VAL A 448 -30.60 -1.00 -11.87
CA VAL A 448 -29.91 -0.21 -12.91
C VAL A 448 -30.92 0.57 -13.79
N MET A 449 -32.11 0.04 -14.00
CA MET A 449 -33.18 0.70 -14.78
C MET A 449 -33.97 1.72 -13.95
N ASP A 450 -33.87 1.70 -12.63
CA ASP A 450 -34.62 2.60 -11.75
C ASP A 450 -34.08 4.04 -11.81
N LYS A 451 -34.90 4.95 -12.31
CA LYS A 451 -34.56 6.39 -12.40
C LYS A 451 -34.38 7.04 -11.03
N ASP A 452 -35.10 6.59 -10.02
CA ASP A 452 -35.05 7.18 -8.68
C ASP A 452 -33.79 6.74 -7.93
N PHE A 453 -33.26 5.55 -8.21
CA PHE A 453 -31.95 5.15 -7.76
C PHE A 453 -30.85 6.13 -8.21
N TRP A 454 -30.84 6.51 -9.49
CA TRP A 454 -29.83 7.46 -10.02
C TRP A 454 -30.00 8.87 -9.44
N LYS A 455 -31.23 9.33 -9.21
CA LYS A 455 -31.48 10.61 -8.50
C LYS A 455 -30.95 10.56 -7.06
N SER A 456 -31.19 9.44 -6.36
CA SER A 456 -30.72 9.23 -5.00
C SER A 456 -29.19 9.21 -4.91
N ILE A 457 -28.49 8.65 -5.91
CA ILE A 457 -27.03 8.74 -6.00
C ILE A 457 -26.58 10.20 -6.02
N ILE A 458 -27.18 11.03 -6.88
CA ILE A 458 -26.81 12.45 -6.97
C ILE A 458 -27.03 13.16 -5.64
N THR A 459 -28.14 12.85 -4.93
CA THR A 459 -28.41 13.39 -3.59
C THR A 459 -27.33 12.99 -2.59
N CYS A 460 -26.95 11.69 -2.54
CA CYS A 460 -25.88 11.20 -1.69
C CYS A 460 -24.53 11.84 -2.00
N LEU A 461 -24.19 12.03 -3.28
CA LEU A 461 -22.94 12.65 -3.69
C LEU A 461 -22.88 14.14 -3.34
N ARG A 462 -24.00 14.89 -3.49
CA ARG A 462 -24.09 16.30 -3.10
C ARG A 462 -23.82 16.52 -1.62
N SER A 463 -24.28 15.61 -0.77
CA SER A 463 -24.05 15.69 0.68
C SER A 463 -22.64 15.25 1.08
N ALA A 464 -22.09 14.20 0.46
CA ALA A 464 -20.81 13.61 0.86
C ALA A 464 -19.59 14.29 0.20
N TYR A 465 -19.71 14.80 -1.01
CA TYR A 465 -18.58 15.33 -1.78
C TYR A 465 -17.83 16.48 -1.10
N PRO A 466 -18.51 17.46 -0.42
CA PRO A 466 -17.80 18.47 0.34
C PRO A 466 -16.92 17.90 1.44
N LEU A 467 -17.39 16.91 2.21
CA LEU A 467 -16.60 16.23 3.23
C LEU A 467 -15.44 15.41 2.64
N ILE A 468 -15.65 14.76 1.48
CA ILE A 468 -14.58 14.02 0.78
C ILE A 468 -13.48 14.97 0.33
N LYS A 469 -13.78 16.21 -0.01
CA LYS A 469 -12.75 17.23 -0.32
C LYS A 469 -11.92 17.58 0.92
N VAL A 470 -12.57 17.78 2.07
CA VAL A 470 -11.85 18.02 3.33
C VAL A 470 -11.02 16.80 3.71
N LEU A 471 -11.58 15.58 3.58
CA LEU A 471 -10.87 14.34 3.81
C LEU A 471 -9.56 14.28 2.99
N ARG A 472 -9.62 14.57 1.70
CA ARG A 472 -8.42 14.59 0.84
C ARG A 472 -7.41 15.63 1.25
N LEU A 473 -7.85 16.81 1.67
CA LEU A 473 -6.96 17.87 2.14
C LEU A 473 -6.22 17.46 3.41
N VAL A 474 -6.92 16.89 4.39
CA VAL A 474 -6.29 16.47 5.65
C VAL A 474 -5.47 15.19 5.52
N ASP A 475 -5.74 14.40 4.50
CA ASP A 475 -5.04 13.13 4.20
C ASP A 475 -3.83 13.32 3.26
N SER A 476 -3.66 14.53 2.71
CA SER A 476 -2.53 14.89 1.84
C SER A 476 -1.28 15.18 2.67
N ASP A 477 -0.12 14.77 2.16
CA ASP A 477 1.19 15.13 2.71
C ASP A 477 1.75 16.43 2.11
N GLU A 478 1.14 16.95 1.04
CA GLU A 478 1.65 18.12 0.32
C GLU A 478 1.68 19.38 1.20
N LYS A 479 0.70 19.54 2.09
CA LYS A 479 0.59 20.74 2.95
C LYS A 479 0.14 20.37 4.36
N PRO A 480 0.79 20.94 5.41
CA PRO A 480 0.29 20.83 6.77
C PRO A 480 -1.16 21.31 6.87
N ALA A 481 -2.06 20.43 7.33
CA ALA A 481 -3.50 20.69 7.29
C ALA A 481 -4.02 21.47 8.51
N MET A 482 -3.20 21.66 9.56
CA MET A 482 -3.61 22.27 10.84
C MET A 482 -4.23 23.67 10.66
N GLY A 483 -3.67 24.48 9.79
CA GLY A 483 -4.18 25.82 9.53
C GLY A 483 -5.43 25.88 8.63
N PHE A 484 -5.91 24.74 8.11
CA PHE A 484 -6.97 24.71 7.10
C PHE A 484 -8.24 23.99 7.57
N ILE A 485 -8.13 22.97 8.41
CA ILE A 485 -9.23 22.05 8.73
C ILE A 485 -10.47 22.77 9.26
N TYR A 486 -10.31 23.80 10.09
CA TYR A 486 -11.42 24.53 10.71
C TYR A 486 -12.30 25.18 9.64
N GLU A 487 -11.70 26.03 8.81
CA GLU A 487 -12.39 26.75 7.72
C GLU A 487 -12.96 25.79 6.68
N GLU A 488 -12.23 24.77 6.29
CA GLU A 488 -12.71 23.84 5.24
C GLU A 488 -13.88 22.98 5.72
N MET A 489 -14.02 22.72 7.02
CA MET A 489 -15.21 22.08 7.57
C MET A 489 -16.43 23.02 7.52
N ASP A 490 -16.26 24.29 7.86
CA ASP A 490 -17.33 25.28 7.74
C ASP A 490 -17.76 25.46 6.26
N ARG A 491 -16.79 25.60 5.37
CA ARG A 491 -17.06 25.63 3.91
C ARG A 491 -17.75 24.37 3.41
N ALA A 492 -17.45 23.21 3.97
CA ALA A 492 -18.13 21.97 3.59
C ALA A 492 -19.61 22.02 4.00
N LYS A 493 -19.93 22.52 5.20
CA LYS A 493 -21.31 22.74 5.65
C LYS A 493 -22.06 23.72 4.74
N GLU A 494 -21.45 24.86 4.42
CA GLU A 494 -22.03 25.85 3.49
C GLU A 494 -22.30 25.26 2.09
N LYS A 495 -21.34 24.48 1.56
CA LYS A 495 -21.50 23.80 0.25
C LYS A 495 -22.63 22.76 0.28
N ILE A 496 -22.81 22.04 1.41
CA ILE A 496 -23.94 21.13 1.60
C ILE A 496 -25.24 21.94 1.61
N GLN A 497 -25.33 23.02 2.34
CA GLN A 497 -26.52 23.89 2.37
C GLN A 497 -26.87 24.42 0.98
N ALA A 498 -25.88 24.93 0.26
CA ALA A 498 -26.06 25.43 -1.11
C ALA A 498 -26.50 24.32 -2.08
N ALA A 499 -25.93 23.11 -1.97
CA ALA A 499 -26.29 21.97 -2.81
C ALA A 499 -27.75 21.49 -2.65
N PHE A 500 -28.36 21.83 -1.52
CA PHE A 500 -29.78 21.60 -1.22
C PHE A 500 -30.64 22.88 -1.31
N ASN A 501 -30.13 23.92 -2.01
CA ASN A 501 -30.83 25.19 -2.22
C ASN A 501 -31.34 25.86 -0.92
N GLY A 502 -30.62 25.70 0.18
CA GLY A 502 -30.99 26.23 1.50
C GLY A 502 -32.22 25.58 2.14
N ILE A 503 -32.72 24.46 1.63
CA ILE A 503 -33.89 23.77 2.18
C ILE A 503 -33.48 23.06 3.49
N LYS A 504 -33.83 23.65 4.63
CA LYS A 504 -33.44 23.19 5.98
C LYS A 504 -33.72 21.70 6.21
N LYS A 505 -34.90 21.23 5.84
CA LYS A 505 -35.30 19.80 6.02
C LYS A 505 -34.32 18.83 5.34
N SER A 506 -33.64 19.25 4.27
CA SER A 506 -32.75 18.38 3.48
C SER A 506 -31.31 18.39 4.00
N TYR A 507 -30.80 19.51 4.49
CA TYR A 507 -29.41 19.62 4.93
C TYR A 507 -29.22 19.55 6.45
N LEU A 508 -30.21 19.95 7.25
CA LEU A 508 -30.10 20.01 8.71
C LEU A 508 -29.72 18.68 9.34
N PRO A 509 -30.31 17.53 8.96
CA PRO A 509 -29.89 16.23 9.52
C PRO A 509 -28.42 15.87 9.22
N LEU A 510 -27.88 16.38 8.09
CA LEU A 510 -26.46 16.21 7.74
C LEU A 510 -25.58 17.08 8.64
N TRP A 511 -25.98 18.34 8.87
CA TRP A 511 -25.28 19.25 9.75
C TRP A 511 -25.25 18.75 11.20
N GLU A 512 -26.36 18.28 11.73
CA GLU A 512 -26.44 17.70 13.07
C GLU A 512 -25.43 16.55 13.27
N ILE A 513 -25.24 15.70 12.27
CA ILE A 513 -24.23 14.64 12.31
C ILE A 513 -22.81 15.22 12.28
N ILE A 514 -22.57 16.19 11.42
CA ILE A 514 -21.25 16.86 11.30
C ILE A 514 -20.91 17.56 12.63
N ASP A 515 -21.85 18.37 13.16
CA ASP A 515 -21.64 19.15 14.38
C ASP A 515 -21.41 18.25 15.60
N ALA A 516 -22.21 17.20 15.77
CA ALA A 516 -22.02 16.25 16.86
C ALA A 516 -20.65 15.56 16.80
N ARG A 517 -20.13 15.25 15.62
CA ARG A 517 -18.79 14.68 15.45
C ARG A 517 -17.70 15.72 15.62
N TRP A 518 -17.90 16.93 15.09
CA TRP A 518 -16.95 18.02 15.21
C TRP A 518 -16.71 18.37 16.68
N ASP A 519 -17.76 18.63 17.45
CA ASP A 519 -17.67 19.00 18.86
C ASP A 519 -16.98 17.94 19.70
N ASN A 520 -17.32 16.68 19.49
CA ASN A 520 -16.75 15.58 20.27
C ASN A 520 -15.30 15.22 19.90
N GLN A 521 -14.89 15.44 18.65
CA GLN A 521 -13.65 14.87 18.12
C GLN A 521 -12.67 15.93 17.63
N LEU A 522 -13.10 16.87 16.77
CA LEU A 522 -12.24 17.78 16.04
C LEU A 522 -12.21 19.21 16.58
N HIS A 523 -13.16 19.58 17.41
CA HIS A 523 -13.13 20.88 18.08
C HIS A 523 -12.04 20.88 19.17
N ARG A 524 -10.81 21.24 18.77
CA ARG A 524 -9.63 21.23 19.63
C ARG A 524 -8.96 22.60 19.60
N PRO A 525 -8.39 23.08 20.74
CA PRO A 525 -7.70 24.38 20.80
C PRO A 525 -6.65 24.53 19.70
N LEU A 526 -5.93 23.44 19.38
CA LEU A 526 -4.87 23.47 18.37
C LEU A 526 -5.40 23.75 16.96
N HIS A 527 -6.58 23.20 16.59
CA HIS A 527 -7.21 23.48 15.31
C HIS A 527 -7.70 24.95 15.22
N ALA A 528 -8.25 25.48 16.31
CA ALA A 528 -8.67 26.87 16.40
C ALA A 528 -7.48 27.84 16.32
N ALA A 529 -6.37 27.52 17.01
CA ALA A 529 -5.13 28.29 16.92
C ALA A 529 -4.56 28.27 15.49
N GLY A 530 -4.55 27.11 14.83
CA GLY A 530 -4.12 26.99 13.44
C GLY A 530 -4.94 27.86 12.49
N TYR A 531 -6.25 27.87 12.65
CA TYR A 531 -7.17 28.71 11.87
C TYR A 531 -6.88 30.22 12.12
N TYR A 532 -6.76 30.64 13.38
CA TYR A 532 -6.48 32.02 13.74
C TYR A 532 -5.15 32.53 13.20
N LEU A 533 -4.10 31.71 13.27
CA LEU A 533 -2.74 32.05 12.85
C LEU A 533 -2.50 31.96 11.34
N ASN A 534 -3.44 31.40 10.58
CA ASN A 534 -3.30 31.27 9.13
C ASN A 534 -3.57 32.61 8.45
N PRO A 535 -2.55 33.28 7.85
CA PRO A 535 -2.73 34.59 7.22
C PRO A 535 -3.69 34.57 6.04
N GLN A 536 -3.85 33.44 5.34
CA GLN A 536 -4.77 33.27 4.23
C GLN A 536 -6.24 33.44 4.64
N PHE A 537 -6.56 33.04 5.87
CA PHE A 537 -7.90 33.18 6.44
C PHE A 537 -8.02 34.43 7.32
N HIS A 538 -7.06 34.66 8.21
CA HIS A 538 -7.09 35.76 9.16
C HIS A 538 -7.28 37.13 8.48
N TYR A 539 -6.69 37.29 7.31
CA TYR A 539 -6.77 38.55 6.54
C TYR A 539 -7.88 38.57 5.50
N ASN A 540 -8.72 37.54 5.45
CA ASN A 540 -9.90 37.54 4.59
C ASN A 540 -10.96 38.51 5.19
N PRO A 541 -11.63 39.35 4.37
CA PRO A 541 -12.68 40.26 4.84
C PRO A 541 -13.82 39.57 5.60
N ASN A 542 -14.07 38.31 5.31
CA ASN A 542 -15.11 37.50 5.96
C ASN A 542 -14.62 36.77 7.22
N PHE A 543 -13.35 36.93 7.62
CA PHE A 543 -12.81 36.26 8.80
C PHE A 543 -13.53 36.70 10.06
N LYS A 544 -14.01 35.72 10.81
CA LYS A 544 -14.64 35.95 12.12
C LYS A 544 -13.91 35.07 13.16
N ALA A 545 -13.16 35.72 14.02
CA ALA A 545 -12.67 35.09 15.24
C ALA A 545 -13.78 35.17 16.29
N ASP A 546 -14.64 34.16 16.33
CA ASP A 546 -15.62 34.05 17.42
C ASP A 546 -14.96 33.70 18.75
N PHE A 547 -15.77 33.58 19.82
CA PHE A 547 -15.26 33.33 21.18
C PHE A 547 -14.46 32.01 21.24
N GLU A 548 -14.88 30.96 20.53
CA GLU A 548 -14.24 29.65 20.58
C GLU A 548 -12.85 29.68 19.95
N VAL A 549 -12.70 30.32 18.79
CA VAL A 549 -11.42 30.50 18.12
C VAL A 549 -10.45 31.30 18.97
N LYS A 550 -10.91 32.42 19.57
CA LYS A 550 -10.10 33.25 20.48
C LYS A 550 -9.67 32.46 21.72
N ARG A 551 -10.60 31.73 22.34
CA ARG A 551 -10.27 30.89 23.48
C ARG A 551 -9.24 29.82 23.11
N GLY A 552 -9.42 29.15 21.97
CA GLY A 552 -8.52 28.11 21.51
C GLY A 552 -7.07 28.57 21.33
N ILE A 553 -6.82 29.78 20.78
CA ILE A 553 -5.45 30.28 20.68
C ILE A 553 -4.83 30.57 22.04
N TYR A 554 -5.59 31.14 23.00
CA TYR A 554 -5.08 31.40 24.34
C TYR A 554 -4.86 30.12 25.15
N ASP A 555 -5.73 29.12 25.02
CA ASP A 555 -5.52 27.79 25.60
C ASP A 555 -4.22 27.15 25.06
N CYS A 556 -3.92 27.34 23.76
CA CYS A 556 -2.67 26.87 23.15
C CYS A 556 -1.46 27.65 23.69
N LEU A 557 -1.55 28.97 23.84
CA LEU A 557 -0.47 29.78 24.39
C LEU A 557 -0.13 29.35 25.82
N GLN A 558 -1.14 29.23 26.69
CA GLN A 558 -0.94 28.81 28.07
C GLN A 558 -0.35 27.42 28.21
N ARG A 559 -0.61 26.52 27.23
CA ARG A 559 -0.10 25.17 27.28
C ARG A 559 1.30 25.03 26.69
N MET A 560 1.58 25.70 25.57
CA MET A 560 2.82 25.52 24.82
C MET A 560 3.96 26.43 25.28
N VAL A 561 3.63 27.53 25.92
CA VAL A 561 4.60 28.56 26.36
C VAL A 561 4.74 28.49 27.88
N GLU A 562 5.98 28.34 28.39
CA GLU A 562 6.23 28.17 29.83
C GLU A 562 6.16 29.47 30.61
N SER A 563 6.71 30.51 30.02
CA SER A 563 6.89 31.78 30.71
C SER A 563 5.70 32.69 30.47
N MET A 564 5.08 33.17 31.57
CA MET A 564 4.02 34.19 31.48
C MET A 564 4.54 35.50 30.87
N GLU A 565 5.82 35.81 30.98
CA GLU A 565 6.44 36.96 30.32
C GLU A 565 6.47 36.78 28.80
N GLU A 566 6.77 35.56 28.32
CA GLU A 566 6.70 35.22 26.90
C GLU A 566 5.25 35.23 26.39
N VAL A 567 4.28 34.74 27.18
CA VAL A 567 2.84 34.82 26.86
C VAL A 567 2.39 36.27 26.70
N LYS A 568 2.77 37.20 27.62
CA LYS A 568 2.47 38.63 27.51
C LYS A 568 3.06 39.26 26.25
N LYS A 569 4.30 38.90 25.89
CA LYS A 569 4.92 39.38 24.65
C LYS A 569 4.16 38.90 23.42
N ILE A 570 3.80 37.58 23.36
CA ILE A 570 3.03 37.02 22.27
C ILE A 570 1.66 37.69 22.18
N ASP A 571 0.98 37.95 23.27
CA ASP A 571 -0.31 38.64 23.30
C ASP A 571 -0.21 40.06 22.69
N ALA A 572 0.81 40.82 23.07
CA ALA A 572 1.07 42.11 22.42
C ALA A 572 1.40 42.01 20.94
N GLN A 573 2.14 41.00 20.54
CA GLN A 573 2.48 40.73 19.13
C GLN A 573 1.26 40.26 18.32
N LEU A 574 0.28 39.58 18.94
CA LEU A 574 -0.98 39.18 18.29
C LEU A 574 -1.82 40.42 17.90
N GLU A 575 -1.76 41.52 18.65
CA GLU A 575 -2.42 42.77 18.27
C GLU A 575 -1.80 43.36 16.99
N ASP A 576 -0.47 43.30 16.84
CA ASP A 576 0.21 43.76 15.62
C ASP A 576 -0.15 42.87 14.41
N PHE A 577 -0.23 41.55 14.60
CA PHE A 577 -0.69 40.64 13.58
C PHE A 577 -2.14 40.92 13.18
N LYS A 578 -3.04 41.03 14.13
CA LYS A 578 -4.47 41.27 13.91
C LYS A 578 -4.74 42.54 13.09
N TYR A 579 -4.01 43.65 13.39
CA TYR A 579 -4.19 44.92 12.72
C TYR A 579 -3.21 45.19 11.58
N ARG A 580 -2.50 44.18 11.09
CA ARG A 580 -1.49 44.29 10.03
C ARG A 580 -0.46 45.37 10.25
N LYS A 581 -0.04 45.56 11.51
CA LYS A 581 0.98 46.56 11.84
C LYS A 581 2.37 46.06 11.41
N LYS A 582 3.31 47.01 11.33
CA LYS A 582 4.70 46.77 11.00
C LYS A 582 4.82 45.97 9.67
N PHE A 583 5.71 45.00 9.61
CA PHE A 583 5.97 44.28 8.36
C PHE A 583 4.82 43.41 7.88
N PHE A 584 3.88 43.03 8.77
CA PHE A 584 2.67 42.28 8.39
C PHE A 584 1.77 43.05 7.41
N GLY A 585 1.82 44.40 7.43
CA GLY A 585 1.08 45.25 6.51
C GLY A 585 1.82 45.60 5.21
N SER A 586 3.04 45.13 5.03
CA SER A 586 3.83 45.41 3.82
C SER A 586 3.21 44.81 2.58
N ALA A 587 3.40 45.45 1.41
CA ALA A 587 2.93 44.94 0.13
C ALA A 587 3.50 43.52 -0.17
N VAL A 588 4.75 43.27 0.22
CA VAL A 588 5.41 41.98 0.02
C VAL A 588 4.77 40.89 0.89
N ALA A 589 4.47 41.17 2.15
CA ALA A 589 3.79 40.23 3.03
C ALA A 589 2.37 39.91 2.53
N THR A 590 1.68 40.93 1.99
CA THR A 590 0.34 40.76 1.40
C THR A 590 0.38 39.89 0.15
N CYS A 591 1.30 40.11 -0.78
CA CYS A 591 1.49 39.25 -1.95
C CYS A 591 1.91 37.83 -1.55
N GLY A 592 2.69 37.67 -0.46
CA GLY A 592 3.13 36.38 0.06
C GLY A 592 2.02 35.49 0.58
N ILE A 593 0.84 36.03 0.91
CA ILE A 593 -0.29 35.25 1.45
C ILE A 593 -0.74 34.17 0.46
N GLU A 594 -0.77 34.47 -0.84
CA GLU A 594 -1.24 33.54 -1.88
C GLU A 594 -0.15 32.56 -2.34
N THR A 595 1.13 32.94 -2.21
CA THR A 595 2.25 32.21 -2.80
C THR A 595 3.00 31.29 -1.84
N LYS A 596 2.84 31.51 -0.53
CA LYS A 596 3.54 30.77 0.53
C LYS A 596 2.57 29.92 1.36
N THR A 597 3.07 28.79 1.87
CA THR A 597 2.34 28.11 2.96
C THR A 597 2.26 28.99 4.21
N PRO A 598 1.26 28.81 5.06
CA PRO A 598 1.13 29.64 6.28
C PRO A 598 2.40 29.67 7.14
N ALA A 599 3.07 28.51 7.33
CA ALA A 599 4.32 28.46 8.10
C ALA A 599 5.47 29.21 7.40
N GLN A 600 5.61 29.06 6.07
CA GLN A 600 6.61 29.81 5.28
C GLN A 600 6.33 31.32 5.28
N TRP A 601 5.06 31.72 5.30
CA TRP A 601 4.69 33.13 5.42
C TRP A 601 5.18 33.71 6.74
N TRP A 602 4.92 33.02 7.85
CA TRP A 602 5.42 33.43 9.18
C TRP A 602 6.95 33.43 9.24
N GLU A 603 7.61 32.45 8.65
CA GLU A 603 9.08 32.42 8.58
C GLU A 603 9.64 33.64 7.84
N SER A 604 9.00 34.06 6.75
CA SER A 604 9.46 35.17 5.92
C SER A 604 9.13 36.55 6.48
N TYR A 605 8.00 36.71 7.14
CA TYR A 605 7.45 38.04 7.46
C TYR A 605 7.22 38.29 8.97
N GLY A 606 7.44 37.27 9.80
CA GLY A 606 7.22 37.37 11.24
C GLY A 606 8.47 37.79 12.06
N TYR A 607 9.58 38.12 11.43
CA TYR A 607 10.88 38.32 12.11
C TYR A 607 10.90 39.45 13.15
N GLU A 608 10.03 40.47 13.04
CA GLU A 608 9.88 41.52 14.04
C GLU A 608 9.12 41.07 15.31
N HIS A 609 8.56 39.85 15.27
CA HIS A 609 7.73 39.27 16.32
C HIS A 609 8.19 37.82 16.62
N PRO A 610 9.43 37.64 17.11
CA PRO A 610 10.09 36.33 17.14
C PRO A 610 9.39 35.30 18.03
N GLU A 611 8.78 35.70 19.15
CA GLU A 611 8.07 34.79 20.02
C GLU A 611 6.78 34.27 19.35
N LEU A 612 5.99 35.18 18.76
CA LEU A 612 4.78 34.81 18.01
C LEU A 612 5.11 34.05 16.73
N GLN A 613 6.16 34.43 16.00
CA GLN A 613 6.64 33.71 14.83
C GLN A 613 6.95 32.26 15.15
N LYS A 614 7.74 32.02 16.22
CA LYS A 614 8.09 30.66 16.67
C LYS A 614 6.85 29.84 17.02
N PHE A 615 5.92 30.45 17.77
CA PHE A 615 4.65 29.79 18.13
C PHE A 615 3.81 29.48 16.92
N ALA A 616 3.60 30.44 16.01
CA ALA A 616 2.80 30.28 14.81
C ALA A 616 3.37 29.18 13.86
N ILE A 617 4.68 29.19 13.65
CA ILE A 617 5.36 28.17 12.83
C ILE A 617 5.13 26.79 13.43
N ARG A 618 5.31 26.61 14.75
CA ARG A 618 5.14 25.30 15.40
C ARG A 618 3.70 24.77 15.29
N VAL A 619 2.70 25.65 15.33
CA VAL A 619 1.29 25.26 15.14
C VAL A 619 0.96 24.95 13.69
N LEU A 620 1.36 25.84 12.76
CA LEU A 620 1.00 25.75 11.34
C LEU A 620 1.81 24.68 10.56
N SER A 621 2.85 24.15 11.16
CA SER A 621 3.66 23.06 10.59
C SER A 621 3.10 21.66 10.89
N LEU A 622 2.02 21.54 11.65
CA LEU A 622 1.47 20.28 12.09
C LEU A 622 0.49 19.67 11.07
N THR A 623 0.51 18.36 11.00
CA THR A 623 -0.52 17.59 10.28
C THR A 623 -1.72 17.28 11.17
N CYS A 624 -2.89 17.09 10.58
CA CYS A 624 -4.08 16.56 11.26
C CYS A 624 -4.30 15.07 10.97
N SER A 625 -3.37 14.43 10.27
CA SER A 625 -3.50 13.09 9.72
C SER A 625 -2.54 12.09 10.37
N SER A 626 -2.91 10.83 10.38
CA SER A 626 -2.01 9.70 10.60
C SER A 626 -1.96 8.76 9.38
N SER A 627 -2.36 9.23 8.20
CA SER A 627 -2.37 8.42 6.96
C SER A 627 -0.99 7.89 6.57
N GLY A 628 0.09 8.54 7.01
CA GLY A 628 1.43 8.00 6.94
C GLY A 628 1.56 6.60 7.55
N CYS A 629 0.85 6.32 8.66
CA CYS A 629 0.79 5.00 9.26
C CYS A 629 0.13 3.98 8.34
N GLU A 630 -0.97 4.33 7.67
CA GLU A 630 -1.68 3.45 6.74
C GLU A 630 -0.86 3.15 5.48
N ARG A 631 -0.15 4.14 4.94
CA ARG A 631 0.78 3.93 3.82
C ARG A 631 1.90 2.97 4.22
N ASN A 632 2.40 3.12 5.43
CA ASN A 632 3.44 2.25 5.96
C ASN A 632 2.95 0.79 6.14
N TRP A 633 1.66 0.55 6.39
CA TRP A 633 1.10 -0.81 6.40
C TRP A 633 1.23 -1.50 5.05
N SER A 634 1.03 -0.78 3.95
CA SER A 634 1.26 -1.31 2.60
C SER A 634 2.71 -1.75 2.41
N ALA A 635 3.68 -1.00 2.95
CA ALA A 635 5.09 -1.37 2.97
C ALA A 635 5.32 -2.67 3.78
N PHE A 636 4.70 -2.79 4.95
CA PHE A 636 4.73 -4.03 5.74
C PHE A 636 4.12 -5.22 5.01
N GLU A 637 2.99 -5.05 4.31
CA GLU A 637 2.37 -6.11 3.51
C GLU A 637 3.28 -6.57 2.35
N MET A 638 3.98 -5.66 1.69
CA MET A 638 4.96 -6.00 0.64
C MET A 638 6.14 -6.80 1.19
N VAL A 639 6.63 -6.47 2.38
CA VAL A 639 7.73 -7.18 3.04
C VAL A 639 7.23 -8.49 3.64
N HIS A 640 6.02 -8.53 4.23
CA HIS A 640 5.45 -9.68 4.91
C HIS A 640 4.57 -10.54 3.97
N THR A 641 5.16 -11.11 2.94
CA THR A 641 4.47 -12.00 2.00
C THR A 641 4.52 -13.47 2.49
N LYS A 642 3.69 -14.35 1.90
CA LYS A 642 3.76 -15.80 2.14
C LYS A 642 5.17 -16.39 1.90
N ARG A 643 5.94 -15.81 0.99
CA ARG A 643 7.34 -16.21 0.70
C ARG A 643 8.33 -15.72 1.76
N ARG A 644 8.04 -14.59 2.44
CA ARG A 644 8.91 -13.93 3.43
C ARG A 644 8.42 -14.05 4.86
N ASN A 645 7.43 -14.90 5.14
CA ASN A 645 6.74 -15.00 6.44
C ASN A 645 7.59 -15.54 7.62
N ARG A 646 8.88 -15.80 7.40
CA ARG A 646 9.85 -16.27 8.42
C ARG A 646 10.76 -15.16 8.95
N LEU A 647 10.56 -13.91 8.51
CA LEU A 647 11.32 -12.79 9.06
C LEU A 647 10.94 -12.56 10.52
N LYS A 648 11.96 -12.34 11.36
CA LYS A 648 11.76 -11.86 12.74
C LYS A 648 11.21 -10.44 12.67
N VAL A 649 10.38 -10.03 13.62
CA VAL A 649 9.78 -8.68 13.68
C VAL A 649 10.85 -7.60 13.57
N LYS A 650 11.96 -7.73 14.32
CA LYS A 650 13.08 -6.79 14.24
C LYS A 650 13.61 -6.62 12.81
N THR A 651 13.90 -7.73 12.10
CA THR A 651 14.42 -7.65 10.72
C THR A 651 13.38 -7.05 9.75
N MET A 652 12.11 -7.32 9.98
CA MET A 652 11.02 -6.72 9.20
C MET A 652 10.97 -5.20 9.43
N ASN A 653 11.05 -4.76 10.67
CA ASN A 653 11.12 -3.34 11.03
C ASN A 653 12.33 -2.66 10.38
N ASP A 654 13.51 -3.27 10.48
CA ASP A 654 14.73 -2.74 9.89
C ASP A 654 14.60 -2.54 8.37
N VAL A 655 13.98 -3.51 7.66
CA VAL A 655 13.76 -3.40 6.20
C VAL A 655 12.74 -2.31 5.89
N VAL A 656 11.61 -2.27 6.62
CA VAL A 656 10.59 -1.24 6.41
C VAL A 656 11.15 0.15 6.73
N PHE A 657 11.95 0.28 7.80
CA PHE A 657 12.60 1.53 8.19
C PHE A 657 13.47 2.10 7.07
N VAL A 658 14.34 1.26 6.49
CA VAL A 658 15.20 1.68 5.36
C VAL A 658 14.37 2.00 4.10
N MET A 659 13.33 1.21 3.82
CA MET A 659 12.52 1.35 2.61
C MET A 659 11.68 2.62 2.63
N THR A 660 10.97 2.87 3.72
CA THR A 660 10.07 4.05 3.83
C THR A 660 10.83 5.36 3.90
N PHE A 661 12.00 5.36 4.52
CA PHE A 661 12.85 6.56 4.57
C PHE A 661 13.29 7.02 3.18
N LYS A 662 13.65 6.10 2.29
CA LYS A 662 14.03 6.43 0.90
C LYS A 662 12.86 7.01 0.10
N ILE A 663 11.67 6.42 0.22
CA ILE A 663 10.48 6.91 -0.48
C ILE A 663 10.20 8.37 -0.08
N SER A 664 10.28 8.70 1.20
CA SER A 664 10.08 10.07 1.70
C SER A 664 11.11 11.07 1.16
N GLN A 665 12.34 10.65 0.87
CA GLN A 665 13.36 11.53 0.28
C GLN A 665 13.14 11.77 -1.21
N GLU A 666 12.68 10.77 -1.95
CA GLU A 666 12.42 10.88 -3.39
C GLU A 666 11.20 11.77 -3.65
N GLU A 667 10.12 11.64 -2.87
CA GLU A 667 8.95 12.52 -2.95
C GLU A 667 9.32 13.99 -2.61
N GLY A 668 10.19 14.23 -1.63
CA GLY A 668 10.64 15.59 -1.26
C GLY A 668 11.57 16.26 -2.28
N ILE A 669 12.22 15.50 -3.17
CA ILE A 669 13.11 16.04 -4.23
C ILE A 669 12.28 16.40 -5.48
N GLU A 670 11.26 15.62 -5.84
CA GLU A 670 10.37 15.92 -6.97
C GLU A 670 9.53 17.20 -6.73
N GLU A 671 9.20 17.52 -5.47
CA GLU A 671 8.48 18.76 -5.12
C GLU A 671 9.38 20.01 -5.10
N SER A 672 10.70 19.85 -5.10
CA SER A 672 11.68 20.97 -5.05
C SER A 672 12.22 21.34 -6.45
N GLN A 673 11.88 20.62 -7.50
CA GLN A 673 12.23 20.91 -8.89
C GLN A 673 11.00 21.40 -9.68
#